data_8f8bb74a882594666a4c045f4c279d37
#
_entry.id   8f8bb74a882594666a4c045f4c279d37
#
_cell.length_a   1.000
_cell.length_b   1.000
_cell.length_c   1.000
_cell.angle_alpha   90.00
_cell.angle_beta   90.00
_cell.angle_gamma   90.00
#
_symmetry.space_group_name_H-M   'P 1'
#
loop_
_entity.id
_entity.type
_entity.pdbx_description
1 polymer ?
#
loop_
_entity_poly.entity_id
_entity_poly.type
_entity_poly.pdbx_seq_one_letter_code
_entity_poly.pdbx_strand_id
1 'polypeptide(L)'
;MMAWFLRTHAGRFLVVLSACGLIACSEDRGQDVVDSRVADLLSQMSIEQKVAQMIQGEIAHVTPDDMKRFGLGSVLNGGGSFPDKNKYASLQDWVELADSYYLASIDTSEGNAGIPTIWGTDAVHGHNNVIGATIFPHNIALGAAGDPELAAAIAEATAMEVIATGVDWIFAPTVAVALDPRWGRTFESYGSEPALPRDFAGGIVEAMQGVGIVATAKHFLGDGGTSRGIDQGDTRLDKESLLAIHGQGYYSAIEAGVQTVMASFNSWNGDKIHGNHELLTQVLREEMGFDGFVVSDWNGIGQVSGCKPDNCARAVNAGIDMVMAPEDWRSLYDNMLDQVRSGEITESRIDEAVTRILKVKFRSGLMERGLPSERAAGFAHSIGSEAHRELARDAVRRSLVLLKNDNALLPLDPRGRYRLAGAGADDIGLQSGGWTISWQGTGNVNSDFPGGSSILDGFARYAKQAGGDVALYDPAELGPTPDAVIVVMAENPYAEGQGDIDSLAWQQGNSRDLALIRQLRSQGVKVITIFLTGRPMWVNSEMNASDAFVVAWLPGSEGAAVSEVLLADPAAKALYDFEGRLPMPWPNSDLNFENHDLSVSEYAFPRGFGLGITSNADWVTLSEQAIGKKQNLDEWVFDKGVRDPWTLYIGDDFDWSVRVGPRGAVSGRGELNLSVVDREVQEDARRVEFTGNGEHLSQIYFQFEDPVNMRSLEVAGGALSFDIRLLKKPTEKVLLRMDCGFPCSGQMDITSILSEAALSDWQKLAFPMECFAQLGVDSSKVNTPFLLATTGELAFEISEVVLAETPGSADVMGCGELLADA
;
A
#
# COMPACT_ATOMS: atom_id res chain seq x y z
N MET A 1 -62.97 -15.14 -28.66
CA MET A 1 -61.51 -15.40 -28.38
C MET A 1 -60.92 -14.25 -27.57
N MET A 2 -61.65 -13.73 -26.57
CA MET A 2 -61.21 -12.56 -25.78
C MET A 2 -61.60 -12.66 -24.28
N ALA A 3 -61.69 -13.85 -23.75
CA ALA A 3 -62.08 -14.08 -22.35
C ALA A 3 -61.10 -15.01 -21.57
N TRP A 4 -59.93 -15.35 -22.14
CA TRP A 4 -58.99 -16.27 -21.51
C TRP A 4 -57.66 -15.64 -21.05
N PHE A 5 -57.44 -14.34 -21.32
CA PHE A 5 -56.16 -13.65 -21.02
C PHE A 5 -56.15 -12.87 -19.67
N LEU A 6 -57.32 -12.77 -19.00
CA LEU A 6 -57.45 -11.97 -17.77
C LEU A 6 -57.39 -12.77 -16.47
N ARG A 7 -57.23 -14.12 -16.51
CA ARG A 7 -57.13 -14.94 -15.28
C ARG A 7 -55.72 -15.37 -14.86
N THR A 8 -54.66 -15.13 -15.69
CA THR A 8 -53.27 -15.58 -15.39
C THR A 8 -52.38 -14.49 -14.78
N HIS A 9 -52.80 -13.24 -14.80
CA HIS A 9 -52.00 -12.15 -14.23
C HIS A 9 -52.38 -11.74 -12.81
N ALA A 10 -53.58 -11.98 -12.38
CA ALA A 10 -54.03 -11.66 -11.00
C ALA A 10 -53.42 -12.64 -9.93
N GLY A 11 -53.12 -13.88 -10.32
CA GLY A 11 -52.49 -14.86 -9.40
C GLY A 11 -51.00 -14.66 -9.14
N ARG A 12 -50.30 -14.04 -10.10
CA ARG A 12 -48.83 -13.75 -9.91
C ARG A 12 -48.60 -12.50 -9.09
N PHE A 13 -49.45 -11.49 -9.15
CA PHE A 13 -49.32 -10.27 -8.33
C PHE A 13 -49.63 -10.51 -6.85
N LEU A 14 -50.52 -11.43 -6.50
CA LEU A 14 -50.80 -11.74 -5.09
C LEU A 14 -49.72 -12.58 -4.43
N VAL A 15 -49.01 -13.43 -5.19
CA VAL A 15 -47.90 -14.25 -4.65
C VAL A 15 -46.62 -13.40 -4.41
N VAL A 16 -46.33 -12.41 -5.27
CA VAL A 16 -45.19 -11.50 -5.11
C VAL A 16 -45.39 -10.55 -3.93
N LEU A 17 -46.61 -9.98 -3.76
CA LEU A 17 -46.91 -9.14 -2.59
C LEU A 17 -46.94 -9.93 -1.27
N SER A 18 -47.29 -11.22 -1.28
CA SER A 18 -47.27 -12.08 -0.07
C SER A 18 -45.83 -12.55 0.27
N ALA A 19 -44.97 -12.73 -0.73
CA ALA A 19 -43.54 -13.07 -0.51
C ALA A 19 -42.75 -11.88 -0.01
N CYS A 20 -42.93 -10.68 -0.57
CA CYS A 20 -42.29 -9.46 -0.09
C CYS A 20 -42.72 -9.11 1.35
N GLY A 21 -43.99 -9.28 1.68
CA GLY A 21 -44.51 -9.05 3.04
C GLY A 21 -44.00 -10.06 4.06
N LEU A 22 -43.66 -11.29 3.66
CA LEU A 22 -43.09 -12.31 4.55
C LEU A 22 -41.60 -12.14 4.75
N ILE A 23 -40.87 -11.65 3.76
CA ILE A 23 -39.41 -11.35 3.87
C ILE A 23 -39.20 -10.13 4.77
N ALA A 24 -39.91 -9.01 4.53
CA ALA A 24 -39.83 -7.83 5.40
C ALA A 24 -40.21 -8.12 6.87
N CYS A 25 -41.23 -8.94 7.12
CA CYS A 25 -41.63 -9.35 8.48
C CYS A 25 -40.63 -10.36 9.13
N SER A 26 -39.74 -10.99 8.37
CA SER A 26 -38.73 -11.89 8.91
C SER A 26 -37.46 -11.11 9.25
N GLU A 27 -37.08 -10.10 8.46
CA GLU A 27 -35.95 -9.19 8.72
C GLU A 27 -36.21 -8.33 9.96
N ASP A 28 -37.37 -7.68 10.09
CA ASP A 28 -37.75 -6.92 11.29
C ASP A 28 -37.69 -7.77 12.56
N ARG A 29 -38.16 -9.04 12.51
CA ARG A 29 -38.05 -9.95 13.68
C ARG A 29 -36.61 -10.36 14.00
N GLY A 30 -35.77 -10.49 13.03
CA GLY A 30 -34.35 -10.78 13.21
C GLY A 30 -33.63 -9.61 13.90
N GLN A 31 -33.89 -8.41 13.47
CA GLN A 31 -33.33 -7.19 14.05
C GLN A 31 -33.78 -6.98 15.51
N ASP A 32 -35.07 -7.14 15.80
CA ASP A 32 -35.62 -7.04 17.15
C ASP A 32 -34.95 -8.04 18.13
N VAL A 33 -34.64 -9.25 17.66
CA VAL A 33 -33.94 -10.27 18.45
C VAL A 33 -32.50 -9.85 18.74
N VAL A 34 -31.76 -9.33 17.75
CA VAL A 34 -30.40 -8.84 17.93
C VAL A 34 -30.39 -7.66 18.91
N ASP A 35 -31.27 -6.69 18.74
CA ASP A 35 -31.35 -5.51 19.60
C ASP A 35 -31.66 -5.87 21.05
N SER A 36 -32.57 -6.84 21.28
CA SER A 36 -32.86 -7.35 22.63
C SER A 36 -31.64 -8.03 23.27
N ARG A 37 -30.91 -8.89 22.52
CA ARG A 37 -29.70 -9.58 23.02
C ARG A 37 -28.58 -8.61 23.34
N VAL A 38 -28.39 -7.59 22.52
CA VAL A 38 -27.40 -6.53 22.72
C VAL A 38 -27.73 -5.74 23.99
N ALA A 39 -29.01 -5.33 24.17
CA ALA A 39 -29.44 -4.58 25.36
C ALA A 39 -29.25 -5.40 26.64
N ASP A 40 -29.58 -6.69 26.62
CA ASP A 40 -29.40 -7.59 27.76
C ASP A 40 -27.92 -7.74 28.11
N LEU A 41 -27.04 -7.94 27.14
CA LEU A 41 -25.59 -8.08 27.37
C LEU A 41 -24.99 -6.76 27.86
N LEU A 42 -25.28 -5.64 27.21
CA LEU A 42 -24.81 -4.31 27.58
C LEU A 42 -25.16 -3.93 29.03
N SER A 43 -26.37 -4.29 29.46
CA SER A 43 -26.84 -4.00 30.83
C SER A 43 -26.07 -4.76 31.93
N GLN A 44 -25.38 -5.84 31.60
CA GLN A 44 -24.57 -6.66 32.48
C GLN A 44 -23.10 -6.27 32.49
N MET A 45 -22.64 -5.49 31.52
CA MET A 45 -21.23 -5.08 31.40
C MET A 45 -20.87 -3.98 32.36
N SER A 46 -19.70 -4.08 32.99
CA SER A 46 -19.07 -2.95 33.66
C SER A 46 -18.52 -1.94 32.69
N ILE A 47 -18.20 -0.73 33.17
CA ILE A 47 -17.60 0.30 32.32
C ILE A 47 -16.22 -0.13 31.78
N GLU A 48 -15.45 -0.87 32.56
CA GLU A 48 -14.16 -1.44 32.17
C GLU A 48 -14.34 -2.43 31.00
N GLN A 49 -15.34 -3.28 31.05
CA GLN A 49 -15.64 -4.23 29.99
C GLN A 49 -16.14 -3.54 28.72
N LYS A 50 -16.93 -2.48 28.87
CA LYS A 50 -17.43 -1.66 27.75
C LYS A 50 -16.27 -0.95 27.04
N VAL A 51 -15.39 -0.28 27.77
CA VAL A 51 -14.21 0.38 27.22
C VAL A 51 -13.29 -0.62 26.50
N ALA A 52 -13.07 -1.80 27.08
CA ALA A 52 -12.28 -2.85 26.42
C ALA A 52 -12.84 -3.26 25.04
N GLN A 53 -14.17 -3.31 24.88
CA GLN A 53 -14.79 -3.62 23.59
C GLN A 53 -14.55 -2.55 22.52
N MET A 54 -14.19 -1.31 22.90
CA MET A 54 -13.89 -0.22 21.99
C MET A 54 -12.44 -0.17 21.54
N ILE A 55 -11.61 -1.14 21.92
CA ILE A 55 -10.15 -1.14 21.67
C ILE A 55 -9.78 -2.27 20.73
N GLN A 56 -8.99 -1.92 19.71
CA GLN A 56 -8.33 -2.84 18.79
C GLN A 56 -6.82 -2.70 18.91
N GLY A 57 -6.13 -3.77 19.34
CA GLY A 57 -4.68 -3.82 19.46
C GLY A 57 -4.06 -4.75 18.41
N GLU A 58 -2.77 -4.60 18.15
CA GLU A 58 -2.05 -5.35 17.13
C GLU A 58 -1.46 -6.64 17.72
N ILE A 59 -1.46 -7.76 16.97
CA ILE A 59 -1.05 -9.10 17.43
C ILE A 59 0.39 -9.19 17.92
N ALA A 60 1.28 -8.27 17.52
CA ALA A 60 2.65 -8.21 18.05
C ALA A 60 2.70 -7.62 19.48
N HIS A 61 1.62 -6.94 19.93
CA HIS A 61 1.54 -6.18 21.18
C HIS A 61 0.42 -6.65 22.12
N VAL A 62 -0.50 -7.48 21.64
CA VAL A 62 -1.56 -8.10 22.42
C VAL A 62 -1.28 -9.60 22.53
N THR A 63 -1.20 -10.13 23.74
CA THR A 63 -1.08 -11.58 23.96
C THR A 63 -2.44 -12.21 24.26
N PRO A 64 -2.60 -13.54 24.09
CA PRO A 64 -3.79 -14.23 24.58
C PRO A 64 -4.05 -14.03 26.09
N ASP A 65 -3.01 -13.90 26.92
CA ASP A 65 -3.16 -13.58 28.36
C ASP A 65 -3.73 -12.16 28.57
N ASP A 66 -3.30 -11.19 27.76
CA ASP A 66 -3.91 -9.86 27.75
C ASP A 66 -5.38 -9.92 27.33
N MET A 67 -5.68 -10.67 26.28
CA MET A 67 -7.06 -10.87 25.82
C MET A 67 -7.92 -11.46 26.92
N LYS A 68 -7.45 -12.48 27.63
CA LYS A 68 -8.14 -13.08 28.76
C LYS A 68 -8.40 -12.10 29.89
N ARG A 69 -7.43 -11.23 30.18
CA ARG A 69 -7.52 -10.27 31.29
C ARG A 69 -8.41 -9.08 30.97
N PHE A 70 -8.30 -8.51 29.78
CA PHE A 70 -8.97 -7.27 29.41
C PHE A 70 -10.24 -7.50 28.59
N GLY A 71 -10.30 -8.56 27.77
CA GLY A 71 -11.43 -8.83 26.86
C GLY A 71 -11.57 -7.76 25.80
N LEU A 72 -10.47 -7.43 25.08
CA LEU A 72 -10.48 -6.43 24.01
C LEU A 72 -11.49 -6.77 22.92
N GLY A 73 -12.16 -5.76 22.39
CA GLY A 73 -13.17 -5.93 21.36
C GLY A 73 -12.62 -6.52 20.09
N SER A 74 -11.36 -6.21 19.76
CA SER A 74 -10.72 -6.64 18.52
C SER A 74 -9.21 -6.77 18.66
N VAL A 75 -8.63 -7.60 17.78
CA VAL A 75 -7.21 -7.59 17.40
C VAL A 75 -7.08 -7.38 15.89
N LEU A 76 -5.92 -6.93 15.42
CA LEU A 76 -5.58 -6.89 14.01
C LEU A 76 -4.15 -7.38 13.78
N ASN A 77 -3.83 -7.74 12.55
CA ASN A 77 -2.45 -7.79 12.09
C ASN A 77 -2.22 -6.67 11.06
N GLY A 78 -1.21 -5.86 11.30
CA GLY A 78 -0.71 -4.89 10.33
C GLY A 78 0.05 -5.58 9.19
N GLY A 79 0.32 -4.85 8.10
CA GLY A 79 1.12 -5.34 6.98
C GLY A 79 2.51 -5.78 7.44
N GLY A 80 2.80 -7.07 7.34
CA GLY A 80 4.06 -7.65 7.81
C GLY A 80 4.05 -8.13 9.27
N SER A 81 2.89 -8.23 9.93
CA SER A 81 2.72 -8.91 11.22
C SER A 81 2.24 -10.34 11.03
N PHE A 82 2.90 -11.28 11.69
CA PHE A 82 2.71 -12.72 11.50
C PHE A 82 2.67 -13.44 12.85
N PRO A 83 2.03 -14.62 12.93
CA PRO A 83 2.17 -15.50 14.08
C PRO A 83 3.66 -15.73 14.40
N ASP A 84 4.02 -15.59 15.68
CA ASP A 84 5.40 -15.74 16.19
C ASP A 84 6.45 -14.89 15.43
N LYS A 85 6.03 -13.79 14.79
CA LYS A 85 6.88 -12.93 13.95
C LYS A 85 7.52 -13.67 12.77
N ASN A 86 6.95 -14.81 12.37
CA ASN A 86 7.45 -15.65 11.30
C ASN A 86 6.75 -15.31 9.98
N LYS A 87 7.43 -14.68 9.04
CA LYS A 87 6.93 -14.39 7.68
C LYS A 87 6.40 -15.65 6.96
N TYR A 88 6.96 -16.80 7.27
CA TYR A 88 6.59 -18.10 6.69
C TYR A 88 5.66 -18.92 7.60
N ALA A 89 4.92 -18.26 8.49
CA ALA A 89 3.91 -18.91 9.31
C ALA A 89 2.96 -19.73 8.44
N SER A 90 2.76 -20.98 8.81
CA SER A 90 1.85 -21.87 8.09
C SER A 90 0.38 -21.50 8.34
N LEU A 91 -0.52 -21.97 7.48
CA LEU A 91 -1.96 -21.83 7.71
C LEU A 91 -2.38 -22.31 9.11
N GLN A 92 -1.76 -23.38 9.60
CA GLN A 92 -2.02 -23.91 10.93
C GLN A 92 -1.60 -22.93 12.03
N ASP A 93 -0.45 -22.25 11.89
CA ASP A 93 0.02 -21.27 12.89
C ASP A 93 -0.95 -20.09 13.00
N TRP A 94 -1.51 -19.60 11.89
CA TRP A 94 -2.53 -18.56 11.86
C TRP A 94 -3.79 -19.00 12.59
N VAL A 95 -4.30 -20.18 12.28
CA VAL A 95 -5.51 -20.74 12.87
C VAL A 95 -5.34 -21.00 14.37
N GLU A 96 -4.18 -21.54 14.79
CA GLU A 96 -3.88 -21.77 16.22
C GLU A 96 -3.81 -20.46 17.01
N LEU A 97 -3.24 -19.40 16.42
CA LEU A 97 -3.24 -18.09 17.06
C LEU A 97 -4.66 -17.52 17.16
N ALA A 98 -5.49 -17.68 16.11
CA ALA A 98 -6.88 -17.26 16.13
C ALA A 98 -7.69 -17.99 17.21
N ASP A 99 -7.53 -19.30 17.32
CA ASP A 99 -8.16 -20.09 18.38
C ASP A 99 -7.74 -19.63 19.78
N SER A 100 -6.46 -19.30 19.96
CA SER A 100 -5.94 -18.83 21.25
C SER A 100 -6.57 -17.51 21.69
N TYR A 101 -6.73 -16.55 20.77
CA TYR A 101 -7.42 -15.29 21.04
C TYR A 101 -8.91 -15.49 21.29
N TYR A 102 -9.58 -16.33 20.50
CA TYR A 102 -10.99 -16.65 20.69
C TYR A 102 -11.23 -17.25 22.08
N LEU A 103 -10.50 -18.31 22.43
CA LEU A 103 -10.63 -18.99 23.74
C LEU A 103 -10.33 -18.03 24.90
N ALA A 104 -9.31 -17.18 24.78
CA ALA A 104 -8.97 -16.20 25.79
C ALA A 104 -10.07 -15.14 25.96
N SER A 105 -10.69 -14.69 24.86
CA SER A 105 -11.74 -13.66 24.91
C SER A 105 -13.04 -14.14 25.56
N ILE A 106 -13.36 -15.44 25.49
CA ILE A 106 -14.55 -16.02 26.11
C ILE A 106 -14.32 -16.56 27.52
N ASP A 107 -13.06 -16.61 28.00
CA ASP A 107 -12.73 -17.06 29.35
C ASP A 107 -12.94 -15.93 30.37
N THR A 108 -14.05 -16.01 31.13
CA THR A 108 -14.44 -15.00 32.12
C THR A 108 -13.71 -15.10 33.46
N SER A 109 -12.77 -16.01 33.61
CA SER A 109 -12.12 -16.30 34.93
C SER A 109 -11.31 -15.12 35.50
N GLU A 110 -10.92 -14.16 34.70
CA GLU A 110 -10.21 -12.94 35.10
C GLU A 110 -11.09 -11.67 35.02
N GLY A 111 -12.39 -11.81 34.76
CA GLY A 111 -13.37 -10.74 34.85
C GLY A 111 -13.72 -10.04 33.54
N ASN A 112 -13.28 -10.56 32.38
CA ASN A 112 -13.77 -10.08 31.10
C ASN A 112 -15.24 -10.45 30.83
N ALA A 113 -15.88 -9.87 29.83
CA ALA A 113 -17.29 -10.04 29.53
C ALA A 113 -17.64 -11.36 28.82
N GLY A 114 -16.66 -12.17 28.44
CA GLY A 114 -16.86 -13.43 27.70
C GLY A 114 -17.39 -13.21 26.28
N ILE A 115 -17.06 -12.07 25.67
CA ILE A 115 -17.46 -11.69 24.31
C ILE A 115 -16.34 -12.06 23.35
N PRO A 116 -16.60 -12.86 22.30
CA PRO A 116 -15.57 -13.16 21.30
C PRO A 116 -14.92 -11.92 20.73
N THR A 117 -13.59 -11.88 20.72
CA THR A 117 -12.84 -10.84 19.98
C THR A 117 -13.02 -11.03 18.48
N ILE A 118 -12.97 -9.95 17.70
CA ILE A 118 -12.98 -10.01 16.25
C ILE A 118 -11.58 -9.69 15.71
N TRP A 119 -11.05 -10.51 14.80
CA TRP A 119 -9.73 -10.28 14.20
C TRP A 119 -9.88 -9.60 12.84
N GLY A 120 -9.29 -8.40 12.67
CA GLY A 120 -9.26 -7.63 11.42
C GLY A 120 -7.93 -7.73 10.69
N THR A 121 -7.95 -7.63 9.36
CA THR A 121 -6.75 -7.64 8.52
C THR A 121 -6.93 -6.79 7.26
N ASP A 122 -5.82 -6.23 6.76
CA ASP A 122 -5.76 -5.60 5.43
C ASP A 122 -5.60 -6.66 4.35
N ALA A 123 -6.72 -7.11 3.78
CA ALA A 123 -6.76 -7.99 2.62
C ALA A 123 -7.30 -7.19 1.43
N VAL A 124 -6.49 -6.25 0.93
CA VAL A 124 -6.90 -5.22 -0.03
C VAL A 124 -6.81 -5.66 -1.49
N HIS A 125 -6.02 -6.70 -1.78
CA HIS A 125 -5.93 -7.32 -3.12
C HIS A 125 -5.65 -8.84 -3.02
N GLY A 126 -6.54 -9.55 -2.36
CA GLY A 126 -6.40 -10.93 -1.92
C GLY A 126 -6.01 -11.00 -0.45
N HIS A 127 -5.75 -12.19 0.08
CA HIS A 127 -5.23 -12.34 1.44
C HIS A 127 -3.73 -12.03 1.47
N ASN A 128 -3.40 -10.79 1.14
CA ASN A 128 -2.06 -10.32 0.80
C ASN A 128 -1.02 -10.43 1.92
N ASN A 129 -1.42 -10.72 3.15
CA ASN A 129 -0.50 -10.91 4.29
C ASN A 129 -0.01 -12.36 4.44
N VAL A 130 -0.54 -13.31 3.68
CA VAL A 130 -0.27 -14.75 3.86
C VAL A 130 0.43 -15.33 2.64
N ILE A 131 1.64 -15.86 2.86
CA ILE A 131 2.39 -16.55 1.81
C ILE A 131 1.62 -17.78 1.34
N GLY A 132 1.43 -17.89 0.03
CA GLY A 132 0.67 -18.95 -0.62
C GLY A 132 -0.77 -18.58 -0.98
N ALA A 133 -1.32 -17.51 -0.42
CA ALA A 133 -2.60 -16.95 -0.86
C ALA A 133 -2.50 -16.36 -2.28
N THR A 134 -3.65 -16.21 -2.94
CA THR A 134 -3.73 -15.58 -4.26
C THR A 134 -3.59 -14.05 -4.11
N ILE A 135 -2.61 -13.46 -4.77
CA ILE A 135 -2.46 -12.01 -4.84
C ILE A 135 -3.12 -11.54 -6.13
N PHE A 136 -4.25 -10.86 -6.00
CA PHE A 136 -5.01 -10.31 -7.13
C PHE A 136 -4.42 -8.97 -7.61
N PRO A 137 -4.74 -8.53 -8.84
CA PRO A 137 -4.43 -7.18 -9.28
C PRO A 137 -5.02 -6.13 -8.33
N HIS A 138 -4.29 -5.03 -8.12
CA HIS A 138 -4.78 -3.90 -7.32
C HIS A 138 -6.00 -3.20 -7.94
N ASN A 139 -6.74 -2.44 -7.14
CA ASN A 139 -8.00 -1.80 -7.52
C ASN A 139 -7.90 -0.93 -8.78
N ILE A 140 -6.78 -0.25 -9.02
CA ILE A 140 -6.55 0.52 -10.27
C ILE A 140 -6.67 -0.36 -11.52
N ALA A 141 -6.19 -1.61 -11.45
CA ALA A 141 -6.33 -2.59 -12.52
C ALA A 141 -7.77 -3.05 -12.66
N LEU A 142 -8.50 -3.27 -11.55
CA LEU A 142 -9.92 -3.62 -11.58
C LEU A 142 -10.75 -2.47 -12.16
N GLY A 143 -10.41 -1.22 -11.84
CA GLY A 143 -10.98 -0.04 -12.47
C GLY A 143 -10.73 0.03 -13.97
N ALA A 144 -9.55 -0.41 -14.44
CA ALA A 144 -9.25 -0.52 -15.87
C ALA A 144 -10.03 -1.65 -16.55
N ALA A 145 -10.26 -2.77 -15.88
CA ALA A 145 -11.12 -3.85 -16.35
C ALA A 145 -12.60 -3.41 -16.44
N GLY A 146 -13.04 -2.50 -15.56
CA GLY A 146 -14.36 -1.90 -15.59
C GLY A 146 -15.50 -2.88 -15.35
N ASP A 147 -15.27 -3.97 -14.59
CA ASP A 147 -16.22 -5.04 -14.35
C ASP A 147 -16.48 -5.24 -12.85
N PRO A 148 -17.60 -4.74 -12.33
CA PRO A 148 -18.02 -4.92 -10.94
C PRO A 148 -18.28 -6.38 -10.55
N GLU A 149 -18.75 -7.24 -11.49
CA GLU A 149 -19.01 -8.66 -11.22
C GLU A 149 -17.70 -9.42 -11.00
N LEU A 150 -16.66 -9.11 -11.79
CA LEU A 150 -15.30 -9.64 -11.59
C LEU A 150 -14.74 -9.22 -10.22
N ALA A 151 -14.90 -7.96 -9.84
CA ALA A 151 -14.44 -7.46 -8.54
C ALA A 151 -15.19 -8.14 -7.36
N ALA A 152 -16.49 -8.37 -7.50
CA ALA A 152 -17.28 -9.12 -6.51
C ALA A 152 -16.79 -10.58 -6.39
N ALA A 153 -16.49 -11.25 -7.50
CA ALA A 153 -15.94 -12.61 -7.47
C ALA A 153 -14.56 -12.66 -6.80
N ILE A 154 -13.70 -11.66 -7.04
CA ILE A 154 -12.40 -11.52 -6.35
C ILE A 154 -12.60 -11.29 -4.85
N ALA A 155 -13.58 -10.49 -4.48
CA ALA A 155 -13.91 -10.22 -3.08
C ALA A 155 -14.39 -11.49 -2.34
N GLU A 156 -15.21 -12.31 -3.00
CA GLU A 156 -15.64 -13.62 -2.48
C GLU A 156 -14.44 -14.55 -2.29
N ALA A 157 -13.58 -14.69 -3.31
CA ALA A 157 -12.36 -15.50 -3.23
C ALA A 157 -11.43 -15.04 -2.11
N THR A 158 -11.22 -13.73 -1.97
CA THR A 158 -10.43 -13.11 -0.89
C THR A 158 -11.02 -13.45 0.47
N ALA A 159 -12.34 -13.29 0.65
CA ALA A 159 -13.03 -13.61 1.90
C ALA A 159 -12.87 -15.10 2.28
N MET A 160 -12.95 -16.01 1.30
CA MET A 160 -12.75 -17.44 1.53
C MET A 160 -11.31 -17.75 1.99
N GLU A 161 -10.30 -17.10 1.40
CA GLU A 161 -8.91 -17.27 1.80
C GLU A 161 -8.63 -16.64 3.19
N VAL A 162 -9.27 -15.51 3.54
CA VAL A 162 -9.16 -14.89 4.85
C VAL A 162 -9.79 -15.77 5.94
N ILE A 163 -10.99 -16.31 5.72
CA ILE A 163 -11.62 -17.24 6.66
C ILE A 163 -10.75 -18.48 6.90
N ALA A 164 -10.05 -18.96 5.88
CA ALA A 164 -9.15 -20.11 5.99
C ALA A 164 -8.02 -19.91 7.02
N THR A 165 -7.69 -18.68 7.37
CA THR A 165 -6.70 -18.34 8.43
C THR A 165 -7.34 -18.07 9.80
N GLY A 166 -8.67 -18.19 9.91
CA GLY A 166 -9.41 -17.94 11.14
C GLY A 166 -9.75 -16.46 11.40
N VAL A 167 -9.43 -15.57 10.48
CA VAL A 167 -9.71 -14.14 10.54
C VAL A 167 -11.18 -13.86 10.18
N ASP A 168 -11.80 -12.84 10.79
CA ASP A 168 -13.23 -12.57 10.73
C ASP A 168 -13.62 -11.29 10.00
N TRP A 169 -12.67 -10.40 9.78
CA TRP A 169 -12.93 -9.03 9.37
C TRP A 169 -11.86 -8.54 8.37
N ILE A 170 -12.31 -7.96 7.25
CA ILE A 170 -11.45 -7.40 6.20
C ILE A 170 -11.60 -5.87 6.16
N PHE A 171 -10.47 -5.16 6.14
CA PHE A 171 -10.43 -3.72 5.94
C PHE A 171 -10.47 -3.37 4.44
N ALA A 172 -11.54 -3.80 3.77
CA ALA A 172 -11.85 -3.54 2.37
C ALA A 172 -13.39 -3.59 2.15
N PRO A 173 -13.91 -2.88 1.12
CA PRO A 173 -13.20 -2.22 0.03
C PRO A 173 -12.69 -0.81 0.36
N THR A 174 -11.55 -0.43 -0.25
CA THR A 174 -11.16 0.96 -0.39
C THR A 174 -12.05 1.59 -1.47
N VAL A 175 -12.74 2.69 -1.15
CA VAL A 175 -13.68 3.37 -2.07
C VAL A 175 -13.25 4.80 -2.40
N ALA A 176 -11.96 5.05 -2.31
CA ALA A 176 -11.33 6.33 -2.63
C ALA A 176 -11.52 6.69 -4.11
N VAL A 177 -11.65 8.01 -4.39
CA VAL A 177 -11.60 8.60 -5.73
C VAL A 177 -10.29 9.36 -5.85
N ALA A 178 -9.32 8.83 -6.60
CA ALA A 178 -8.00 9.44 -6.75
C ALA A 178 -8.05 10.57 -7.78
N LEU A 179 -7.98 11.82 -7.32
CA LEU A 179 -8.01 12.99 -8.19
C LEU A 179 -6.62 13.40 -8.67
N ASP A 180 -5.58 13.09 -7.92
CA ASP A 180 -4.19 13.40 -8.23
C ASP A 180 -3.33 12.12 -8.21
N PRO A 181 -2.77 11.69 -9.36
CA PRO A 181 -1.97 10.46 -9.41
C PRO A 181 -0.63 10.52 -8.67
N ARG A 182 -0.22 11.69 -8.14
CA ARG A 182 0.95 11.81 -7.26
C ARG A 182 0.71 11.19 -5.89
N TRP A 183 -0.54 11.00 -5.51
CA TRP A 183 -0.92 10.37 -4.25
C TRP A 183 -0.44 8.92 -4.19
N GLY A 184 0.28 8.56 -3.11
CA GLY A 184 0.89 7.25 -2.93
C GLY A 184 -0.09 6.08 -2.84
N ARG A 185 -1.40 6.35 -2.61
CA ARG A 185 -2.47 5.34 -2.57
C ARG A 185 -3.32 5.31 -3.84
N THR A 186 -2.87 5.94 -4.93
CA THR A 186 -3.61 5.96 -6.20
C THR A 186 -4.01 4.55 -6.66
N PHE A 187 -3.13 3.56 -6.51
CA PHE A 187 -3.40 2.17 -6.92
C PHE A 187 -4.47 1.46 -6.06
N GLU A 188 -4.76 1.96 -4.85
CA GLU A 188 -5.83 1.46 -4.01
C GLU A 188 -7.22 1.96 -4.47
N SER A 189 -7.29 2.97 -5.34
CA SER A 189 -8.52 3.47 -5.94
C SER A 189 -8.87 2.73 -7.23
N TYR A 190 -10.16 2.69 -7.58
CA TYR A 190 -10.61 2.20 -8.89
C TYR A 190 -10.38 3.22 -10.01
N GLY A 191 -9.94 4.44 -9.69
CA GLY A 191 -9.68 5.53 -10.62
C GLY A 191 -10.18 6.89 -10.14
N SER A 192 -10.32 7.84 -11.07
CA SER A 192 -10.64 9.24 -10.76
C SER A 192 -12.13 9.60 -10.87
N GLU A 193 -13.00 8.66 -11.21
CA GLU A 193 -14.44 8.90 -11.38
C GLU A 193 -15.25 8.41 -10.20
N PRO A 194 -16.14 9.23 -9.62
CA PRO A 194 -17.01 8.83 -8.51
C PRO A 194 -17.94 7.64 -8.82
N ALA A 195 -18.27 7.44 -10.11
CA ALA A 195 -19.07 6.31 -10.54
C ALA A 195 -18.39 4.96 -10.34
N LEU A 196 -17.05 4.90 -10.43
CA LEU A 196 -16.31 3.64 -10.26
C LEU A 196 -16.50 3.05 -8.86
N PRO A 197 -16.11 3.70 -7.74
CA PRO A 197 -16.33 3.12 -6.42
C PRO A 197 -17.83 2.92 -6.12
N ARG A 198 -18.74 3.74 -6.66
CA ARG A 198 -20.19 3.51 -6.52
C ARG A 198 -20.63 2.18 -7.14
N ASP A 199 -20.16 1.88 -8.35
CA ASP A 199 -20.59 0.70 -9.10
C ASP A 199 -19.92 -0.59 -8.56
N PHE A 200 -18.77 -0.47 -7.90
CA PHE A 200 -18.01 -1.61 -7.35
C PHE A 200 -18.36 -1.94 -5.89
N ALA A 201 -18.50 -0.94 -5.03
CA ALA A 201 -18.49 -1.11 -3.57
C ALA A 201 -19.63 -2.03 -3.07
N GLY A 202 -20.84 -1.86 -3.58
CA GLY A 202 -22.01 -2.66 -3.15
C GLY A 202 -21.79 -4.16 -3.38
N GLY A 203 -21.42 -4.53 -4.62
CA GLY A 203 -21.20 -5.94 -4.98
C GLY A 203 -20.04 -6.58 -4.20
N ILE A 204 -18.97 -5.83 -3.92
CA ILE A 204 -17.84 -6.29 -3.10
C ILE A 204 -18.29 -6.57 -1.66
N VAL A 205 -19.05 -5.63 -1.05
CA VAL A 205 -19.56 -5.79 0.31
C VAL A 205 -20.50 -6.99 0.40
N GLU A 206 -21.45 -7.13 -0.55
CA GLU A 206 -22.35 -8.28 -0.59
C GLU A 206 -21.61 -9.61 -0.73
N ALA A 207 -20.60 -9.68 -1.59
CA ALA A 207 -19.79 -10.87 -1.80
C ALA A 207 -19.02 -11.27 -0.53
N MET A 208 -18.30 -10.33 0.09
CA MET A 208 -17.55 -10.60 1.33
C MET A 208 -18.47 -11.04 2.47
N GLN A 209 -19.54 -10.26 2.75
CA GLN A 209 -20.46 -10.53 3.85
C GLN A 209 -21.30 -11.78 3.60
N GLY A 210 -21.57 -12.11 2.33
CA GLY A 210 -22.27 -13.33 1.92
C GLY A 210 -21.52 -14.62 2.29
N VAL A 211 -20.21 -14.63 2.34
CA VAL A 211 -19.37 -15.76 2.83
C VAL A 211 -19.27 -15.74 4.36
N GLY A 212 -19.63 -14.61 4.98
CA GLY A 212 -19.66 -14.48 6.42
C GLY A 212 -18.47 -13.73 7.03
N ILE A 213 -17.69 -12.98 6.27
CA ILE A 213 -16.67 -12.05 6.75
C ILE A 213 -17.28 -10.66 6.98
N VAL A 214 -16.75 -9.88 7.92
CA VAL A 214 -17.12 -8.47 8.08
C VAL A 214 -16.34 -7.63 7.09
N ALA A 215 -17.00 -6.75 6.33
CA ALA A 215 -16.38 -5.82 5.37
C ALA A 215 -16.27 -4.41 5.94
N THR A 216 -15.32 -3.62 5.42
CA THR A 216 -15.09 -2.21 5.82
C THR A 216 -15.02 -1.32 4.59
N ALA A 217 -15.91 -0.34 4.48
CA ALA A 217 -15.71 0.74 3.50
C ALA A 217 -14.70 1.77 4.04
N LYS A 218 -13.64 2.08 3.27
CA LYS A 218 -12.54 2.95 3.72
C LYS A 218 -11.99 3.84 2.60
N HIS A 219 -11.36 4.99 2.92
CA HIS A 219 -11.30 5.65 4.22
C HIS A 219 -12.25 6.84 4.22
N PHE A 220 -13.14 6.91 5.18
CA PHE A 220 -14.17 7.94 5.25
C PHE A 220 -13.58 9.22 5.83
N LEU A 221 -13.48 10.35 5.11
CA LEU A 221 -13.96 10.62 3.76
C LEU A 221 -12.97 11.57 3.05
N GLY A 222 -12.68 11.31 1.76
CA GLY A 222 -11.99 12.27 0.90
C GLY A 222 -10.48 12.12 0.81
N ASP A 223 -9.91 10.97 1.20
CA ASP A 223 -8.47 10.66 1.17
C ASP A 223 -7.83 10.83 -0.22
N GLY A 224 -8.50 10.40 -1.31
CA GLY A 224 -8.02 10.57 -2.69
C GLY A 224 -8.19 11.98 -3.28
N GLY A 225 -8.72 12.95 -2.49
CA GLY A 225 -8.95 14.34 -2.90
C GLY A 225 -8.03 15.36 -2.23
N THR A 226 -6.97 14.93 -1.57
CA THR A 226 -6.05 15.82 -0.84
C THR A 226 -5.29 16.73 -1.80
N SER A 227 -5.04 17.95 -1.33
CA SER A 227 -4.32 18.96 -2.11
C SER A 227 -2.92 18.45 -2.49
N ARG A 228 -2.58 18.48 -3.78
CA ARG A 228 -1.30 18.00 -4.35
C ARG A 228 -1.05 16.49 -4.21
N GLY A 229 -2.09 15.71 -3.91
CA GLY A 229 -1.94 14.27 -3.72
C GLY A 229 -1.09 13.89 -2.50
N ILE A 230 -1.00 14.76 -1.50
CA ILE A 230 -0.27 14.45 -0.27
C ILE A 230 -1.12 13.50 0.58
N ASP A 231 -0.59 12.33 0.85
CA ASP A 231 -1.26 11.37 1.71
C ASP A 231 -1.48 11.94 3.11
N GLN A 232 -2.65 11.65 3.72
CA GLN A 232 -3.07 12.21 5.00
C GLN A 232 -3.20 13.76 5.02
N GLY A 233 -3.14 14.40 3.84
CA GLY A 233 -3.20 15.86 3.65
C GLY A 233 -4.58 16.46 3.88
N ASP A 234 -4.84 17.63 3.26
CA ASP A 234 -6.09 18.39 3.43
C ASP A 234 -6.92 18.38 2.15
N THR A 235 -8.15 17.88 2.24
CA THR A 235 -9.14 17.91 1.17
C THR A 235 -9.97 19.18 1.28
N ARG A 236 -9.85 20.07 0.28
CA ARG A 236 -10.44 21.41 0.27
C ARG A 236 -11.63 21.48 -0.67
N LEU A 237 -12.77 21.08 -0.19
CA LEU A 237 -14.04 21.10 -0.92
C LEU A 237 -15.17 21.61 -0.03
N ASP A 238 -16.19 22.20 -0.63
CA ASP A 238 -17.46 22.35 0.07
C ASP A 238 -18.11 20.98 0.30
N LYS A 239 -19.07 20.91 1.23
CA LYS A 239 -19.72 19.65 1.63
C LYS A 239 -20.42 18.96 0.46
N GLU A 240 -21.12 19.72 -0.40
CA GLU A 240 -21.86 19.18 -1.54
C GLU A 240 -20.88 18.52 -2.53
N SER A 241 -19.80 19.20 -2.88
CA SER A 241 -18.74 18.66 -3.75
C SER A 241 -18.04 17.47 -3.12
N LEU A 242 -17.71 17.50 -1.83
CA LEU A 242 -17.10 16.39 -1.11
C LEU A 242 -17.96 15.11 -1.22
N LEU A 243 -19.25 15.23 -0.96
CA LEU A 243 -20.19 14.09 -1.02
C LEU A 243 -20.47 13.63 -2.46
N ALA A 244 -20.54 14.57 -3.41
CA ALA A 244 -20.75 14.25 -4.81
C ALA A 244 -19.56 13.47 -5.42
N ILE A 245 -18.34 13.74 -4.98
CA ILE A 245 -17.12 13.10 -5.47
C ILE A 245 -16.78 11.89 -4.61
N HIS A 246 -16.55 12.08 -3.33
CA HIS A 246 -15.96 11.08 -2.46
C HIS A 246 -16.99 10.25 -1.68
N GLY A 247 -18.26 10.70 -1.64
CA GLY A 247 -19.35 10.00 -0.93
C GLY A 247 -19.95 8.82 -1.69
N GLN A 248 -19.77 8.73 -3.01
CA GLN A 248 -20.55 7.84 -3.87
C GLN A 248 -20.36 6.35 -3.56
N GLY A 249 -19.13 5.91 -3.28
CA GLY A 249 -18.85 4.53 -2.87
C GLY A 249 -19.48 4.17 -1.53
N TYR A 250 -19.58 5.13 -0.60
CA TYR A 250 -20.18 4.89 0.72
C TYR A 250 -21.69 4.72 0.64
N TYR A 251 -22.40 5.50 -0.20
CA TYR A 251 -23.83 5.29 -0.41
C TYR A 251 -24.12 3.86 -0.89
N SER A 252 -23.34 3.38 -1.87
CA SER A 252 -23.47 2.02 -2.40
C SER A 252 -23.12 0.95 -1.37
N ALA A 253 -22.02 1.14 -0.61
CA ALA A 253 -21.62 0.20 0.45
C ALA A 253 -22.65 0.12 1.59
N ILE A 254 -23.24 1.27 1.99
CA ILE A 254 -24.26 1.34 3.04
C ILE A 254 -25.55 0.68 2.57
N GLU A 255 -25.97 0.91 1.32
CA GLU A 255 -27.13 0.24 0.72
C GLU A 255 -26.95 -1.28 0.69
N ALA A 256 -25.74 -1.76 0.45
CA ALA A 256 -25.34 -3.18 0.51
C ALA A 256 -25.17 -3.72 1.94
N GLY A 257 -25.39 -2.89 2.97
CA GLY A 257 -25.35 -3.29 4.37
C GLY A 257 -23.94 -3.48 4.93
N VAL A 258 -22.96 -2.68 4.51
CA VAL A 258 -21.61 -2.71 5.09
C VAL A 258 -21.66 -2.54 6.61
N GLN A 259 -20.94 -3.39 7.32
CA GLN A 259 -21.02 -3.44 8.79
C GLN A 259 -20.03 -2.53 9.49
N THR A 260 -18.95 -2.12 8.80
CA THR A 260 -17.95 -1.21 9.39
C THR A 260 -17.51 -0.15 8.38
N VAL A 261 -17.14 1.00 8.90
CA VAL A 261 -16.52 2.11 8.15
C VAL A 261 -15.25 2.52 8.89
N MET A 262 -14.15 2.71 8.18
CA MET A 262 -12.90 3.21 8.73
C MET A 262 -12.77 4.71 8.45
N ALA A 263 -12.49 5.50 9.50
CA ALA A 263 -12.26 6.93 9.37
C ALA A 263 -10.92 7.21 8.67
N SER A 264 -10.85 8.28 7.89
CA SER A 264 -9.65 8.63 7.13
C SER A 264 -8.67 9.51 7.91
N PHE A 265 -7.38 9.38 7.59
CA PHE A 265 -6.32 10.23 8.13
C PHE A 265 -6.35 11.68 7.62
N ASN A 266 -6.93 11.94 6.45
CA ASN A 266 -6.91 13.29 5.88
C ASN A 266 -7.69 14.30 6.73
N SER A 267 -7.48 15.56 6.43
CA SER A 267 -8.31 16.65 6.94
C SER A 267 -9.34 17.06 5.89
N TRP A 268 -10.47 17.58 6.34
CA TRP A 268 -11.42 18.32 5.53
C TRP A 268 -11.42 19.77 5.94
N ASN A 269 -10.96 20.67 5.04
CA ASN A 269 -10.83 22.11 5.29
C ASN A 269 -10.06 22.44 6.59
N GLY A 270 -9.00 21.65 6.85
CA GLY A 270 -8.10 21.81 8.00
C GLY A 270 -8.51 21.06 9.27
N ASP A 271 -9.68 20.40 9.32
CA ASP A 271 -10.11 19.61 10.49
C ASP A 271 -9.95 18.10 10.20
N LYS A 272 -9.18 17.39 11.03
CA LYS A 272 -8.92 15.96 10.91
C LYS A 272 -10.21 15.15 11.02
N ILE A 273 -10.44 14.22 10.09
CA ILE A 273 -11.68 13.44 10.01
C ILE A 273 -11.94 12.68 11.31
N HIS A 274 -10.92 12.09 11.94
CA HIS A 274 -11.07 11.38 13.21
C HIS A 274 -11.69 12.23 14.36
N GLY A 275 -11.59 13.54 14.29
CA GLY A 275 -12.18 14.48 15.26
C GLY A 275 -13.40 15.24 14.74
N ASN A 276 -13.87 14.93 13.53
CA ASN A 276 -14.91 15.69 12.86
C ASN A 276 -16.30 15.09 13.09
N HIS A 277 -17.03 15.64 14.05
CA HIS A 277 -18.40 15.19 14.41
C HIS A 277 -19.41 15.38 13.26
N GLU A 278 -19.26 16.44 12.45
CA GLU A 278 -20.18 16.67 11.31
C GLU A 278 -20.12 15.49 10.34
N LEU A 279 -18.90 15.07 9.96
CA LEU A 279 -18.76 13.98 8.98
C LEU A 279 -19.06 12.61 9.60
N LEU A 280 -18.52 12.29 10.78
CA LEU A 280 -18.65 10.95 11.37
C LEU A 280 -20.04 10.68 11.98
N THR A 281 -20.74 11.72 12.43
CA THR A 281 -22.07 11.55 13.04
C THR A 281 -23.17 12.08 12.14
N GLN A 282 -23.17 13.36 11.79
CA GLN A 282 -24.30 13.95 11.06
C GLN A 282 -24.37 13.39 9.62
N VAL A 283 -23.26 13.39 8.88
CA VAL A 283 -23.24 12.90 7.50
C VAL A 283 -23.35 11.38 7.45
N LEU A 284 -22.40 10.67 8.07
CA LEU A 284 -22.33 9.21 7.92
C LEU A 284 -23.56 8.51 8.51
N ARG A 285 -23.99 8.91 9.73
CA ARG A 285 -25.05 8.22 10.43
C ARG A 285 -26.43 8.77 10.13
N GLU A 286 -26.61 10.11 10.23
CA GLU A 286 -27.94 10.71 10.15
C GLU A 286 -28.35 10.93 8.68
N GLU A 287 -27.45 11.38 7.79
CA GLU A 287 -27.77 11.64 6.40
C GLU A 287 -27.64 10.39 5.52
N MET A 288 -26.53 9.57 5.66
CA MET A 288 -26.32 8.36 4.87
C MET A 288 -26.97 7.10 5.47
N GLY A 289 -27.36 7.13 6.75
CA GLY A 289 -28.07 6.03 7.41
C GLY A 289 -27.19 4.85 7.83
N PHE A 290 -25.90 5.04 8.03
CA PHE A 290 -25.00 3.99 8.47
C PHE A 290 -25.28 3.55 9.92
N ASP A 291 -25.57 2.27 10.17
CA ASP A 291 -25.92 1.72 11.47
C ASP A 291 -24.88 0.72 12.05
N GLY A 292 -23.77 0.48 11.35
CA GLY A 292 -22.62 -0.28 11.83
C GLY A 292 -21.71 0.52 12.78
N PHE A 293 -20.50 0.04 13.06
CA PHE A 293 -19.54 0.81 13.87
C PHE A 293 -18.45 1.47 13.03
N VAL A 294 -17.95 2.61 13.52
CA VAL A 294 -16.81 3.32 12.94
C VAL A 294 -15.53 2.92 13.68
N VAL A 295 -14.55 2.42 12.95
CA VAL A 295 -13.20 2.16 13.45
C VAL A 295 -12.27 3.32 13.07
N SER A 296 -11.34 3.71 13.95
CA SER A 296 -10.26 4.62 13.55
C SER A 296 -9.26 3.90 12.63
N ASP A 297 -8.43 4.65 11.96
CA ASP A 297 -7.24 4.12 11.32
C ASP A 297 -6.08 4.00 12.33
N TRP A 298 -4.95 3.44 11.92
CA TRP A 298 -3.75 3.14 12.72
C TRP A 298 -3.24 4.38 13.49
N ASN A 299 -3.39 4.39 14.83
CA ASN A 299 -3.07 5.55 15.66
C ASN A 299 -3.75 6.88 15.24
N GLY A 300 -4.76 6.83 14.38
CA GLY A 300 -5.35 7.99 13.71
C GLY A 300 -5.96 9.04 14.65
N ILE A 301 -6.44 8.64 15.82
CA ILE A 301 -6.94 9.61 16.81
C ILE A 301 -5.86 10.56 17.30
N GLY A 302 -4.59 10.13 17.27
CA GLY A 302 -3.44 10.93 17.68
C GLY A 302 -3.16 12.15 16.78
N GLN A 303 -3.65 12.11 15.53
CA GLN A 303 -3.50 13.22 14.59
C GLN A 303 -4.53 14.35 14.81
N VAL A 304 -5.53 14.15 15.66
CA VAL A 304 -6.50 15.19 16.02
C VAL A 304 -5.81 16.23 16.90
N SER A 305 -6.01 17.52 16.61
CA SER A 305 -5.35 18.60 17.33
C SER A 305 -5.57 18.51 18.84
N GLY A 306 -4.49 18.46 19.61
CA GLY A 306 -4.48 18.32 21.08
C GLY A 306 -4.60 16.89 21.58
N CYS A 307 -4.62 15.90 20.72
CA CYS A 307 -4.70 14.48 21.06
C CYS A 307 -3.34 13.78 20.99
N LYS A 308 -3.35 12.52 21.46
CA LYS A 308 -2.28 11.53 21.32
C LYS A 308 -2.88 10.20 20.90
N PRO A 309 -2.09 9.24 20.37
CA PRO A 309 -2.59 7.92 19.98
C PRO A 309 -3.34 7.17 21.09
N ASP A 310 -2.97 7.40 22.33
CA ASP A 310 -3.54 6.78 23.51
C ASP A 310 -4.52 7.69 24.30
N ASN A 311 -4.83 8.89 23.81
CA ASN A 311 -5.62 9.87 24.59
C ASN A 311 -6.33 10.89 23.70
N CYS A 312 -7.60 10.64 23.33
CA CYS A 312 -8.41 11.56 22.52
C CYS A 312 -9.92 11.40 22.74
N ALA A 313 -10.47 11.99 23.77
CA ALA A 313 -11.93 12.04 23.98
C ALA A 313 -12.67 12.70 22.80
N ARG A 314 -12.04 13.67 22.12
CA ARG A 314 -12.63 14.35 20.97
C ARG A 314 -12.97 13.37 19.84
N ALA A 315 -12.10 12.39 19.53
CA ALA A 315 -12.37 11.42 18.49
C ALA A 315 -13.52 10.48 18.86
N VAL A 316 -13.56 9.99 20.09
CA VAL A 316 -14.66 9.16 20.59
C VAL A 316 -15.98 9.93 20.53
N ASN A 317 -16.00 11.19 20.99
CA ASN A 317 -17.19 12.05 20.98
C ASN A 317 -17.59 12.48 19.55
N ALA A 318 -16.66 12.47 18.57
CA ALA A 318 -16.97 12.75 17.18
C ALA A 318 -17.69 11.59 16.48
N GLY A 319 -17.60 10.36 16.99
CA GLY A 319 -18.30 9.21 16.44
C GLY A 319 -17.45 7.94 16.21
N ILE A 320 -16.17 7.95 16.60
CA ILE A 320 -15.33 6.75 16.59
C ILE A 320 -15.85 5.77 17.64
N ASP A 321 -16.22 4.56 17.24
CA ASP A 321 -16.73 3.52 18.14
C ASP A 321 -15.63 2.54 18.57
N MET A 322 -14.68 2.23 17.69
CA MET A 322 -13.54 1.37 17.99
C MET A 322 -12.24 2.09 17.64
N VAL A 323 -11.30 2.13 18.58
CA VAL A 323 -10.01 2.80 18.40
C VAL A 323 -8.95 1.76 18.06
N MET A 324 -8.31 1.91 16.90
CA MET A 324 -7.13 1.15 16.50
C MET A 324 -5.91 1.79 17.16
N ALA A 325 -5.44 1.19 18.25
CA ALA A 325 -4.26 1.59 19.01
C ALA A 325 -3.31 0.39 19.12
N PRO A 326 -2.52 0.15 18.07
CA PRO A 326 -1.76 -1.08 17.92
C PRO A 326 -0.83 -1.38 19.09
N GLU A 327 -0.01 -0.41 19.48
CA GLU A 327 1.01 -0.54 20.53
C GLU A 327 0.51 -0.06 21.89
N ASP A 328 -0.10 1.13 21.91
CA ASP A 328 -0.45 1.90 23.13
C ASP A 328 -1.84 1.55 23.68
N TRP A 329 -2.39 0.40 23.31
CA TRP A 329 -3.75 -0.01 23.69
C TRP A 329 -3.98 -0.04 25.22
N ARG A 330 -2.94 -0.34 26.06
CA ARG A 330 -3.06 -0.35 27.51
C ARG A 330 -3.23 1.05 28.08
N SER A 331 -2.39 2.00 27.65
CA SER A 331 -2.52 3.39 28.08
C SER A 331 -3.81 4.02 27.56
N LEU A 332 -4.25 3.66 26.34
CA LEU A 332 -5.57 4.04 25.82
C LEU A 332 -6.69 3.57 26.73
N TYR A 333 -6.66 2.29 27.15
CA TYR A 333 -7.66 1.72 28.05
C TYR A 333 -7.76 2.51 29.37
N ASP A 334 -6.63 2.77 30.02
CA ASP A 334 -6.59 3.51 31.28
C ASP A 334 -7.06 4.98 31.08
N ASN A 335 -6.60 5.65 30.03
CA ASN A 335 -7.00 7.02 29.70
C ASN A 335 -8.49 7.13 29.40
N MET A 336 -9.07 6.21 28.63
CA MET A 336 -10.51 6.20 28.34
C MET A 336 -11.34 6.02 29.62
N LEU A 337 -10.93 5.16 30.54
CA LEU A 337 -11.60 5.01 31.82
C LEU A 337 -11.56 6.31 32.65
N ASP A 338 -10.43 7.00 32.66
CA ASP A 338 -10.32 8.28 33.34
C ASP A 338 -11.16 9.37 32.70
N GLN A 339 -11.24 9.40 31.35
CA GLN A 339 -12.11 10.30 30.59
C GLN A 339 -13.61 10.05 30.86
N VAL A 340 -14.00 8.79 31.04
CA VAL A 340 -15.39 8.48 31.45
C VAL A 340 -15.64 8.90 32.89
N ARG A 341 -14.72 8.60 33.82
CA ARG A 341 -14.85 8.99 35.23
C ARG A 341 -14.89 10.51 35.43
N SER A 342 -14.17 11.25 34.62
CA SER A 342 -14.20 12.71 34.61
C SER A 342 -15.44 13.31 33.93
N GLY A 343 -16.15 12.53 33.14
CA GLY A 343 -17.31 12.96 32.35
C GLY A 343 -16.92 13.63 31.03
N GLU A 344 -15.65 13.55 30.60
CA GLU A 344 -15.19 14.04 29.32
C GLU A 344 -15.78 13.18 28.16
N ILE A 345 -15.91 11.86 28.38
CA ILE A 345 -16.72 10.96 27.57
C ILE A 345 -17.89 10.52 28.44
N THR A 346 -19.11 10.64 27.93
CA THR A 346 -20.30 10.19 28.69
C THR A 346 -20.47 8.69 28.63
N GLU A 347 -20.99 8.06 29.68
CA GLU A 347 -21.32 6.63 29.67
C GLU A 347 -22.29 6.30 28.54
N SER A 348 -23.23 7.21 28.22
CA SER A 348 -24.16 7.03 27.08
C SER A 348 -23.42 6.94 25.76
N ARG A 349 -22.32 7.69 25.56
CA ARG A 349 -21.52 7.56 24.33
C ARG A 349 -20.77 6.24 24.25
N ILE A 350 -20.29 5.73 25.40
CA ILE A 350 -19.69 4.39 25.49
C ILE A 350 -20.75 3.32 25.16
N ASP A 351 -21.92 3.41 25.76
CA ASP A 351 -23.04 2.49 25.53
C ASP A 351 -23.46 2.45 24.06
N GLU A 352 -23.48 3.61 23.42
CA GLU A 352 -23.76 3.75 21.99
C GLU A 352 -22.71 3.02 21.11
N ALA A 353 -21.42 3.23 21.37
CA ALA A 353 -20.34 2.58 20.65
C ALA A 353 -20.38 1.06 20.81
N VAL A 354 -20.46 0.60 22.05
CA VAL A 354 -20.51 -0.84 22.37
C VAL A 354 -21.74 -1.51 21.80
N THR A 355 -22.90 -0.80 21.80
CA THR A 355 -24.11 -1.30 21.14
C THR A 355 -23.87 -1.61 19.66
N ARG A 356 -23.22 -0.71 18.91
CA ARG A 356 -22.90 -0.92 17.50
C ARG A 356 -21.91 -2.06 17.28
N ILE A 357 -20.86 -2.12 18.09
CA ILE A 357 -19.88 -3.22 18.03
C ILE A 357 -20.55 -4.55 18.27
N LEU A 358 -21.38 -4.67 19.32
CA LEU A 358 -22.10 -5.89 19.62
C LEU A 358 -23.09 -6.28 18.53
N LYS A 359 -23.82 -5.30 17.95
CA LYS A 359 -24.72 -5.54 16.80
C LYS A 359 -23.98 -6.20 15.64
N VAL A 360 -22.79 -5.67 15.28
CA VAL A 360 -21.96 -6.26 14.22
C VAL A 360 -21.51 -7.68 14.58
N LYS A 361 -21.05 -7.92 15.80
CA LYS A 361 -20.67 -9.27 16.27
C LYS A 361 -21.82 -10.27 16.23
N PHE A 362 -23.05 -9.84 16.55
CA PHE A 362 -24.24 -10.67 16.44
C PHE A 362 -24.67 -10.89 14.97
N ARG A 363 -24.73 -9.83 14.16
CA ARG A 363 -25.14 -9.90 12.74
C ARG A 363 -24.18 -10.76 11.91
N SER A 364 -22.87 -10.66 12.18
CA SER A 364 -21.86 -11.52 11.54
C SER A 364 -21.88 -12.97 12.05
N GLY A 365 -22.67 -13.27 13.08
CA GLY A 365 -22.76 -14.59 13.70
C GLY A 365 -21.55 -14.95 14.57
N LEU A 366 -20.62 -14.03 14.84
CA LEU A 366 -19.41 -14.29 15.63
C LEU A 366 -19.72 -14.83 17.02
N MET A 367 -20.84 -14.40 17.62
CA MET A 367 -21.27 -14.83 18.94
C MET A 367 -21.63 -16.32 19.02
N GLU A 368 -21.95 -16.97 17.89
CA GLU A 368 -22.45 -18.35 17.80
C GLU A 368 -21.54 -19.29 17.02
N ARG A 369 -20.55 -18.78 16.25
CA ARG A 369 -19.78 -19.56 15.27
C ARG A 369 -18.79 -20.58 15.85
N GLY A 370 -18.46 -20.52 17.14
CA GLY A 370 -17.46 -21.38 17.76
C GLY A 370 -16.03 -21.06 17.34
N LEU A 371 -15.15 -22.07 17.43
CA LEU A 371 -13.71 -21.90 17.20
C LEU A 371 -13.37 -21.43 15.76
N PRO A 372 -12.42 -20.52 15.61
CA PRO A 372 -11.85 -20.17 14.30
C PRO A 372 -11.41 -21.38 13.49
N SER A 373 -10.76 -22.38 14.11
CA SER A 373 -10.32 -23.61 13.44
C SER A 373 -11.46 -24.43 12.84
N GLU A 374 -12.62 -24.48 13.49
CA GLU A 374 -13.79 -25.20 12.98
C GLU A 374 -14.36 -24.53 11.73
N ARG A 375 -14.32 -23.20 11.67
CA ARG A 375 -14.74 -22.41 10.51
C ARG A 375 -13.73 -22.48 9.36
N ALA A 376 -12.45 -22.30 9.69
CA ALA A 376 -11.33 -22.32 8.73
C ALA A 376 -11.21 -23.66 8.00
N ALA A 377 -11.51 -24.77 8.66
CA ALA A 377 -11.41 -26.11 8.08
C ALA A 377 -12.20 -26.28 6.77
N GLY A 378 -13.36 -25.60 6.64
CA GLY A 378 -14.16 -25.61 5.41
C GLY A 378 -13.51 -24.88 4.23
N PHE A 379 -12.61 -23.96 4.50
CA PHE A 379 -12.00 -23.05 3.52
C PHE A 379 -10.50 -23.29 3.29
N ALA A 380 -9.85 -24.16 4.04
CA ALA A 380 -8.39 -24.41 3.93
C ALA A 380 -7.93 -24.73 2.50
N HIS A 381 -8.79 -25.35 1.69
CA HIS A 381 -8.51 -25.68 0.29
C HIS A 381 -8.58 -24.49 -0.66
N SER A 382 -9.05 -23.32 -0.20
CA SER A 382 -9.19 -22.11 -1.02
C SER A 382 -7.86 -21.39 -1.20
N ILE A 383 -6.95 -21.44 -0.20
CA ILE A 383 -5.67 -20.74 -0.23
C ILE A 383 -4.90 -21.07 -1.50
N GLY A 384 -4.68 -20.06 -2.34
CA GLY A 384 -3.95 -20.18 -3.59
C GLY A 384 -4.50 -21.25 -4.54
N SER A 385 -5.82 -21.55 -4.48
CA SER A 385 -6.43 -22.57 -5.30
C SER A 385 -6.33 -22.24 -6.79
N GLU A 386 -6.34 -23.28 -7.65
CA GLU A 386 -6.30 -23.05 -9.10
C GLU A 386 -7.49 -22.20 -9.59
N ALA A 387 -8.65 -22.34 -8.95
CA ALA A 387 -9.82 -21.51 -9.28
C ALA A 387 -9.59 -20.02 -8.99
N HIS A 388 -8.99 -19.71 -7.84
CA HIS A 388 -8.66 -18.32 -7.48
C HIS A 388 -7.54 -17.75 -8.35
N ARG A 389 -6.52 -18.57 -8.68
CA ARG A 389 -5.44 -18.18 -9.60
C ARG A 389 -5.97 -17.92 -11.02
N GLU A 390 -6.91 -18.77 -11.52
CA GLU A 390 -7.54 -18.52 -12.83
C GLU A 390 -8.37 -17.23 -12.81
N LEU A 391 -9.09 -16.94 -11.72
CA LEU A 391 -9.79 -15.68 -11.54
C LEU A 391 -8.83 -14.49 -11.55
N ALA A 392 -7.66 -14.61 -10.89
CA ALA A 392 -6.61 -13.61 -10.93
C ALA A 392 -6.03 -13.42 -12.34
N ARG A 393 -5.77 -14.52 -13.08
CA ARG A 393 -5.36 -14.47 -14.49
C ARG A 393 -6.39 -13.76 -15.37
N ASP A 394 -7.68 -14.04 -15.15
CA ASP A 394 -8.76 -13.35 -15.89
C ASP A 394 -8.76 -11.85 -15.60
N ALA A 395 -8.60 -11.45 -14.33
CA ALA A 395 -8.49 -10.06 -13.94
C ALA A 395 -7.27 -9.35 -14.59
N VAL A 396 -6.12 -10.01 -14.62
CA VAL A 396 -4.93 -9.50 -15.32
C VAL A 396 -5.23 -9.28 -16.80
N ARG A 397 -5.74 -10.32 -17.51
CA ARG A 397 -6.04 -10.22 -18.96
C ARG A 397 -6.95 -9.05 -19.28
N ARG A 398 -7.99 -8.86 -18.50
CA ARG A 398 -9.03 -7.84 -18.73
C ARG A 398 -8.62 -6.43 -18.30
N SER A 399 -7.58 -6.29 -17.47
CA SER A 399 -7.09 -5.00 -17.00
C SER A 399 -6.01 -4.36 -17.87
N LEU A 400 -5.35 -5.13 -18.76
CA LEU A 400 -4.26 -4.61 -19.58
C LEU A 400 -4.73 -3.52 -20.54
N VAL A 401 -4.03 -2.39 -20.57
CA VAL A 401 -4.36 -1.26 -21.43
C VAL A 401 -3.29 -1.10 -22.51
N LEU A 402 -3.69 -1.23 -23.77
CA LEU A 402 -2.82 -1.00 -24.93
C LEU A 402 -2.86 0.49 -25.30
N LEU A 403 -1.73 1.20 -25.16
CA LEU A 403 -1.62 2.60 -25.51
C LEU A 403 -1.02 2.82 -26.92
N LYS A 404 -0.17 1.89 -27.38
CA LYS A 404 0.50 1.97 -28.66
C LYS A 404 0.70 0.57 -29.26
N ASN A 405 0.53 0.43 -30.60
CA ASN A 405 0.81 -0.82 -31.34
C ASN A 405 1.18 -0.50 -32.79
N ASP A 406 2.40 -0.03 -33.02
CA ASP A 406 2.88 0.37 -34.35
C ASP A 406 2.93 -0.82 -35.32
N ASN A 407 2.41 -0.61 -36.53
CA ASN A 407 2.41 -1.60 -37.61
C ASN A 407 1.77 -2.94 -37.20
N ALA A 408 0.82 -2.94 -36.29
CA ALA A 408 0.17 -4.14 -35.75
C ALA A 408 1.21 -5.19 -35.30
N LEU A 409 2.21 -4.76 -34.51
CA LEU A 409 3.26 -5.65 -34.00
C LEU A 409 2.69 -6.74 -33.08
N LEU A 410 1.70 -6.39 -32.24
CA LEU A 410 0.97 -7.36 -31.44
C LEU A 410 -0.23 -7.90 -32.23
N PRO A 411 -0.60 -9.17 -32.04
CA PRO A 411 0.01 -10.16 -31.14
C PRO A 411 1.31 -10.76 -31.71
N LEU A 412 2.21 -11.17 -30.83
CA LEU A 412 3.48 -11.80 -31.21
C LEU A 412 3.30 -13.28 -31.59
N ASP A 413 4.09 -13.77 -32.55
CA ASP A 413 4.13 -15.20 -32.89
C ASP A 413 4.82 -15.99 -31.75
N PRO A 414 4.16 -16.96 -31.09
CA PRO A 414 4.77 -17.68 -29.98
C PRO A 414 5.99 -18.53 -30.37
N ARG A 415 6.24 -18.71 -31.69
CA ARG A 415 7.43 -19.41 -32.23
C ARG A 415 8.65 -18.48 -32.36
N GLY A 416 8.48 -17.20 -32.12
CA GLY A 416 9.53 -16.19 -32.23
C GLY A 416 10.63 -16.35 -31.20
N ARG A 417 11.70 -15.58 -31.41
CA ARG A 417 12.79 -15.41 -30.46
C ARG A 417 12.63 -14.09 -29.71
N TYR A 418 12.37 -14.16 -28.42
CA TYR A 418 12.14 -13.00 -27.59
C TYR A 418 13.12 -12.95 -26.42
N ARG A 419 13.46 -11.73 -25.99
CA ARG A 419 14.23 -11.50 -24.77
C ARG A 419 13.45 -10.53 -23.89
N LEU A 420 13.42 -10.81 -22.61
CA LEU A 420 12.81 -9.93 -21.63
C LEU A 420 13.89 -9.15 -20.89
N ALA A 421 13.67 -7.87 -20.70
CA ALA A 421 14.58 -6.94 -20.02
C ALA A 421 13.79 -6.02 -19.07
N GLY A 422 14.50 -5.26 -18.24
CA GLY A 422 13.90 -4.35 -17.26
C GLY A 422 13.62 -5.05 -15.93
N ALA A 423 13.45 -4.26 -14.89
CA ALA A 423 13.35 -4.75 -13.51
C ALA A 423 12.18 -5.69 -13.28
N GLY A 424 11.03 -5.42 -13.91
CA GLY A 424 9.81 -6.23 -13.74
C GLY A 424 9.74 -7.50 -14.60
N ALA A 425 10.79 -7.85 -15.36
CA ALA A 425 10.75 -8.98 -16.29
C ALA A 425 10.55 -10.32 -15.57
N ASP A 426 11.21 -10.53 -14.45
CA ASP A 426 11.18 -11.77 -13.66
C ASP A 426 11.15 -11.45 -12.14
N ASP A 427 10.20 -10.62 -11.72
CA ASP A 427 10.06 -10.22 -10.32
C ASP A 427 8.58 -10.13 -9.93
N ILE A 428 8.11 -11.13 -9.14
CA ILE A 428 6.72 -11.19 -8.67
C ILE A 428 6.45 -10.14 -7.58
N GLY A 429 7.47 -9.73 -6.82
CA GLY A 429 7.36 -8.67 -5.82
C GLY A 429 7.03 -7.33 -6.48
N LEU A 430 7.79 -6.96 -7.53
CA LEU A 430 7.54 -5.72 -8.29
C LEU A 430 6.18 -5.72 -8.98
N GLN A 431 5.73 -6.85 -9.52
CA GLN A 431 4.41 -6.93 -10.17
C GLN A 431 3.25 -6.94 -9.17
N SER A 432 3.50 -7.25 -7.90
CA SER A 432 2.48 -7.25 -6.85
C SER A 432 2.30 -5.89 -6.16
N GLY A 433 3.37 -5.10 -6.04
CA GLY A 433 3.29 -3.75 -5.46
C GLY A 433 3.20 -3.70 -3.95
N GLY A 434 2.77 -2.56 -3.42
CA GLY A 434 2.54 -2.33 -1.99
C GLY A 434 1.46 -3.23 -1.40
N TRP A 435 1.33 -3.25 -0.08
CA TRP A 435 0.38 -4.13 0.64
C TRP A 435 0.55 -5.61 0.29
N THR A 436 1.77 -6.07 -0.01
CA THR A 436 2.03 -7.46 -0.38
C THR A 436 3.02 -8.08 0.59
N ILE A 437 2.57 -9.03 1.42
CA ILE A 437 3.30 -9.71 2.49
C ILE A 437 3.74 -8.74 3.60
N SER A 438 4.26 -7.58 3.24
CA SER A 438 4.57 -6.47 4.15
C SER A 438 3.79 -5.21 3.72
N TRP A 439 3.69 -4.23 4.62
CA TRP A 439 3.01 -2.97 4.33
C TRP A 439 3.52 -2.31 3.04
N GLN A 440 4.83 -2.08 2.93
CA GLN A 440 5.41 -1.47 1.72
C GLN A 440 5.54 -2.42 0.53
N GLY A 441 5.38 -3.74 0.71
CA GLY A 441 5.57 -4.73 -0.36
C GLY A 441 7.03 -4.94 -0.78
N THR A 442 7.98 -4.30 -0.09
CA THR A 442 9.41 -4.34 -0.42
C THR A 442 10.10 -5.59 0.14
N GLY A 443 11.21 -6.00 -0.48
CA GLY A 443 12.06 -7.11 -0.01
C GLY A 443 11.48 -8.51 -0.24
N ASN A 444 10.43 -8.64 -1.04
CA ASN A 444 9.90 -9.92 -1.47
C ASN A 444 10.72 -10.47 -2.64
N VAL A 445 10.78 -11.79 -2.74
CA VAL A 445 11.45 -12.52 -3.82
C VAL A 445 10.47 -13.54 -4.43
N ASN A 446 10.72 -14.03 -5.64
CA ASN A 446 9.80 -14.96 -6.32
C ASN A 446 9.44 -16.19 -5.49
N SER A 447 10.33 -16.68 -4.63
CA SER A 447 10.05 -17.81 -3.72
C SER A 447 9.01 -17.52 -2.63
N ASP A 448 8.71 -16.25 -2.35
CA ASP A 448 7.67 -15.83 -1.41
C ASP A 448 6.24 -15.99 -1.99
N PHE A 449 6.15 -16.29 -3.29
CA PHE A 449 4.90 -16.46 -4.02
C PHE A 449 4.74 -17.89 -4.56
N PRO A 450 4.60 -18.90 -3.68
CA PRO A 450 4.50 -20.29 -4.12
C PRO A 450 3.30 -20.49 -5.06
N GLY A 451 3.56 -20.98 -6.26
CA GLY A 451 2.57 -21.17 -7.34
C GLY A 451 2.28 -19.90 -8.14
N GLY A 452 2.82 -18.75 -7.77
CA GLY A 452 2.81 -17.54 -8.59
C GLY A 452 3.65 -17.68 -9.84
N SER A 453 3.55 -16.73 -10.75
CA SER A 453 4.30 -16.71 -12.00
C SER A 453 4.71 -15.29 -12.39
N SER A 454 5.95 -15.14 -12.84
CA SER A 454 6.44 -13.89 -13.41
C SER A 454 5.97 -13.70 -14.86
N ILE A 455 6.18 -12.50 -15.40
CA ILE A 455 5.93 -12.23 -16.82
C ILE A 455 6.83 -13.11 -17.69
N LEU A 456 8.09 -13.29 -17.31
CA LEU A 456 9.03 -14.19 -18.00
C LEU A 456 8.51 -15.62 -18.05
N ASP A 457 8.00 -16.15 -16.93
CA ASP A 457 7.43 -17.51 -16.86
C ASP A 457 6.33 -17.72 -17.90
N GLY A 458 5.45 -16.71 -18.06
CA GLY A 458 4.39 -16.74 -19.05
C GLY A 458 4.92 -16.86 -20.47
N PHE A 459 5.78 -15.95 -20.88
CA PHE A 459 6.38 -15.97 -22.21
C PHE A 459 7.17 -17.24 -22.46
N ALA A 460 7.98 -17.69 -21.51
CA ALA A 460 8.79 -18.91 -21.64
C ALA A 460 7.91 -20.16 -21.78
N ARG A 461 6.80 -20.25 -21.03
CA ARG A 461 5.84 -21.36 -21.10
C ARG A 461 5.19 -21.48 -22.47
N TYR A 462 4.67 -20.37 -23.03
CA TYR A 462 4.00 -20.38 -24.33
C TYR A 462 4.98 -20.59 -25.49
N ALA A 463 6.15 -19.95 -25.46
CA ALA A 463 7.19 -20.16 -26.46
C ALA A 463 7.66 -21.63 -26.51
N LYS A 464 7.90 -22.23 -25.35
CA LYS A 464 8.30 -23.65 -25.26
C LYS A 464 7.27 -24.59 -25.91
N GLN A 465 5.99 -24.32 -25.70
CA GLN A 465 4.91 -25.13 -26.32
C GLN A 465 4.85 -24.96 -27.83
N ALA A 466 5.15 -23.78 -28.36
CA ALA A 466 5.11 -23.44 -29.76
C ALA A 466 6.44 -23.72 -30.52
N GLY A 467 7.54 -23.95 -29.81
CA GLY A 467 8.88 -24.12 -30.35
C GLY A 467 9.65 -22.84 -30.58
N GLY A 468 9.27 -21.77 -29.88
CA GLY A 468 9.96 -20.47 -29.77
C GLY A 468 11.12 -20.49 -28.77
N ASP A 469 11.80 -19.36 -28.65
CA ASP A 469 12.97 -19.15 -27.77
C ASP A 469 12.79 -17.87 -26.93
N VAL A 470 12.69 -18.02 -25.62
CA VAL A 470 12.51 -16.91 -24.66
C VAL A 470 13.51 -17.03 -23.51
N ALA A 471 14.19 -15.93 -23.19
CA ALA A 471 15.10 -15.81 -22.05
C ALA A 471 15.21 -14.34 -21.60
N LEU A 472 15.87 -14.12 -20.47
CA LEU A 472 16.28 -12.75 -20.09
C LEU A 472 17.27 -12.19 -21.11
N TYR A 473 17.23 -10.87 -21.30
CA TYR A 473 18.15 -10.16 -22.19
C TYR A 473 19.54 -10.09 -21.57
N ASP A 474 20.52 -10.63 -22.28
CA ASP A 474 21.93 -10.47 -21.95
C ASP A 474 22.63 -9.70 -23.07
N PRO A 475 23.13 -8.48 -22.84
CA PRO A 475 23.85 -7.70 -23.85
C PRO A 475 25.14 -8.37 -24.33
N ALA A 476 25.69 -9.35 -23.59
CA ALA A 476 26.87 -10.12 -23.97
C ALA A 476 26.51 -11.38 -24.80
N GLU A 477 25.23 -11.69 -24.99
CA GLU A 477 24.79 -12.88 -25.75
C GLU A 477 25.20 -12.79 -27.22
N LEU A 478 26.10 -13.68 -27.67
CA LEU A 478 26.50 -13.84 -29.06
C LEU A 478 25.54 -14.81 -29.77
N GLY A 479 24.48 -14.29 -30.35
CA GLY A 479 23.46 -15.10 -31.01
C GLY A 479 22.72 -14.37 -32.14
N PRO A 480 21.74 -15.02 -32.81
CA PRO A 480 20.86 -14.31 -33.73
C PRO A 480 20.10 -13.19 -33.02
N THR A 481 19.90 -12.07 -33.72
CA THR A 481 19.07 -10.96 -33.24
C THR A 481 17.68 -11.46 -32.84
N PRO A 482 17.14 -11.08 -31.69
CA PRO A 482 15.78 -11.45 -31.31
C PRO A 482 14.76 -10.75 -32.24
N ASP A 483 13.60 -11.36 -32.44
CA ASP A 483 12.49 -10.77 -33.18
C ASP A 483 11.94 -9.53 -32.47
N ALA A 484 11.93 -9.56 -31.13
CA ALA A 484 11.67 -8.41 -30.31
C ALA A 484 12.29 -8.57 -28.91
N VAL A 485 12.49 -7.42 -28.24
CA VAL A 485 12.78 -7.36 -26.81
C VAL A 485 11.58 -6.75 -26.09
N ILE A 486 11.12 -7.43 -25.03
CA ILE A 486 10.06 -6.97 -24.16
C ILE A 486 10.75 -6.30 -22.95
N VAL A 487 10.64 -4.97 -22.83
CA VAL A 487 11.18 -4.21 -21.71
C VAL A 487 10.07 -4.02 -20.69
N VAL A 488 10.24 -4.62 -19.51
CA VAL A 488 9.27 -4.52 -18.42
C VAL A 488 9.77 -3.47 -17.41
N MET A 489 9.25 -2.25 -17.57
CA MET A 489 9.46 -1.16 -16.64
C MET A 489 8.61 -1.40 -15.40
N ALA A 490 9.10 -1.07 -14.20
CA ALA A 490 8.37 -1.29 -12.96
C ALA A 490 8.66 -0.19 -11.93
N GLU A 491 7.60 0.33 -11.27
CA GLU A 491 7.78 1.07 -10.01
C GLU A 491 8.25 0.11 -8.93
N ASN A 492 9.07 0.59 -7.99
CA ASN A 492 9.31 -0.13 -6.75
C ASN A 492 8.03 -0.17 -5.92
N PRO A 493 7.78 -1.25 -5.15
CA PRO A 493 6.62 -1.29 -4.27
C PRO A 493 6.64 -0.17 -3.24
N TYR A 494 5.47 0.40 -2.99
CA TYR A 494 5.23 1.42 -1.98
C TYR A 494 3.80 1.34 -1.47
N ALA A 495 3.56 1.84 -0.27
CA ALA A 495 2.23 2.05 0.28
C ALA A 495 2.14 3.43 0.94
N GLU A 496 0.95 4.03 0.91
CA GLU A 496 0.60 5.28 1.57
C GLU A 496 1.52 6.45 1.25
N GLY A 497 1.84 7.29 2.23
CA GLY A 497 2.66 8.48 2.06
C GLY A 497 4.09 8.21 1.58
N GLN A 498 4.61 6.98 1.72
CA GLN A 498 5.90 6.61 1.13
C GLN A 498 5.82 6.53 -0.40
N GLY A 499 4.62 6.37 -0.96
CA GLY A 499 4.37 6.42 -2.39
C GLY A 499 4.10 7.81 -2.95
N ASP A 500 4.02 8.86 -2.12
CA ASP A 500 3.82 10.24 -2.61
C ASP A 500 5.00 10.70 -3.47
N ILE A 501 4.70 11.37 -4.57
CA ILE A 501 5.70 11.92 -5.47
C ILE A 501 5.38 13.37 -5.83
N ASP A 502 6.41 14.20 -6.00
CA ASP A 502 6.23 15.59 -6.42
C ASP A 502 6.05 15.74 -7.93
N SER A 503 6.55 14.80 -8.72
CA SER A 503 6.52 14.81 -10.18
C SER A 503 6.08 13.45 -10.72
N LEU A 504 5.31 13.47 -11.80
CA LEU A 504 4.90 12.26 -12.53
C LEU A 504 5.95 11.78 -13.54
N ALA A 505 7.12 12.43 -13.64
CA ALA A 505 8.18 12.01 -14.56
C ALA A 505 8.77 10.66 -14.13
N TRP A 506 8.78 9.70 -15.07
CA TRP A 506 9.42 8.41 -14.85
C TRP A 506 10.94 8.54 -14.72
N GLN A 507 11.53 7.88 -13.72
CA GLN A 507 12.98 7.84 -13.46
C GLN A 507 13.64 9.22 -13.62
N GLN A 508 13.09 10.24 -12.96
CA GLN A 508 13.60 11.60 -12.98
C GLN A 508 15.10 11.62 -12.62
N GLY A 509 15.92 12.15 -13.53
CA GLY A 509 17.39 12.18 -13.35
C GLY A 509 18.11 10.87 -13.72
N ASN A 510 17.42 9.74 -13.88
CA ASN A 510 18.00 8.46 -14.22
C ASN A 510 17.18 7.72 -15.28
N SER A 511 17.45 7.96 -16.55
CA SER A 511 16.69 7.45 -17.69
C SER A 511 17.16 6.03 -18.12
N ARG A 512 17.36 5.10 -17.20
CA ARG A 512 17.89 3.74 -17.49
C ARG A 512 17.03 3.00 -18.51
N ASP A 513 15.72 2.95 -18.29
CA ASP A 513 14.80 2.23 -19.17
C ASP A 513 14.76 2.86 -20.55
N LEU A 514 14.67 4.19 -20.63
CA LEU A 514 14.74 4.92 -21.89
C LEU A 514 16.04 4.68 -22.65
N ALA A 515 17.18 4.67 -21.93
CA ALA A 515 18.49 4.41 -22.53
C ALA A 515 18.54 3.00 -23.13
N LEU A 516 18.03 1.98 -22.43
CA LEU A 516 17.93 0.62 -22.93
C LEU A 516 17.02 0.51 -24.16
N ILE A 517 15.82 1.09 -24.11
CA ILE A 517 14.87 1.10 -25.23
C ILE A 517 15.51 1.75 -26.47
N ARG A 518 16.14 2.93 -26.32
CA ARG A 518 16.81 3.63 -27.42
C ARG A 518 18.02 2.84 -27.96
N GLN A 519 18.80 2.19 -27.09
CA GLN A 519 19.90 1.32 -27.51
C GLN A 519 19.40 0.17 -28.39
N LEU A 520 18.38 -0.57 -27.94
CA LEU A 520 17.79 -1.68 -28.70
C LEU A 520 17.24 -1.21 -30.04
N ARG A 521 16.53 -0.10 -30.08
CA ARG A 521 16.01 0.51 -31.31
C ARG A 521 17.13 0.90 -32.29
N SER A 522 18.24 1.43 -31.78
CA SER A 522 19.40 1.79 -32.62
C SER A 522 20.06 0.58 -33.28
N GLN A 523 19.90 -0.61 -32.68
CA GLN A 523 20.34 -1.90 -33.23
C GLN A 523 19.32 -2.51 -34.20
N GLY A 524 18.18 -1.84 -34.45
CA GLY A 524 17.11 -2.32 -35.31
C GLY A 524 16.20 -3.40 -34.70
N VAL A 525 16.28 -3.60 -33.37
CA VAL A 525 15.44 -4.54 -32.63
C VAL A 525 14.07 -3.88 -32.38
N LYS A 526 12.99 -4.67 -32.50
CA LYS A 526 11.65 -4.26 -32.09
C LYS A 526 11.54 -4.24 -30.59
N VAL A 527 10.91 -3.22 -30.03
CA VAL A 527 10.75 -3.06 -28.59
C VAL A 527 9.27 -2.96 -28.21
N ILE A 528 8.83 -3.89 -27.37
CA ILE A 528 7.55 -3.81 -26.68
C ILE A 528 7.83 -3.40 -25.24
N THR A 529 7.19 -2.35 -24.78
CA THR A 529 7.30 -1.93 -23.38
C THR A 529 6.05 -2.33 -22.62
N ILE A 530 6.23 -3.01 -21.49
CA ILE A 530 5.21 -3.30 -20.48
C ILE A 530 5.54 -2.43 -19.29
N PHE A 531 4.54 -1.72 -18.76
CA PHE A 531 4.73 -0.85 -17.61
C PHE A 531 3.94 -1.35 -16.41
N LEU A 532 4.66 -1.76 -15.36
CA LEU A 532 4.13 -2.10 -14.05
C LEU A 532 4.10 -0.82 -13.22
N THR A 533 2.92 -0.33 -12.91
CA THR A 533 2.75 0.95 -12.21
C THR A 533 1.45 1.00 -11.42
N GLY A 534 1.48 1.66 -10.27
CA GLY A 534 0.30 1.94 -9.45
C GLY A 534 -0.47 3.20 -9.86
N ARG A 535 0.02 3.95 -10.89
CA ARG A 535 -0.52 5.23 -11.29
C ARG A 535 -0.15 5.60 -12.73
N PRO A 536 -0.90 6.48 -13.42
CA PRO A 536 -0.42 7.11 -14.65
C PRO A 536 0.81 7.99 -14.40
N MET A 537 1.84 7.80 -15.21
CA MET A 537 3.08 8.56 -15.14
C MET A 537 3.44 9.19 -16.48
N TRP A 538 4.24 10.25 -16.47
CA TRP A 538 4.75 10.86 -17.70
C TRP A 538 5.92 10.03 -18.25
N VAL A 539 5.63 9.25 -19.30
CA VAL A 539 6.55 8.30 -19.98
C VAL A 539 6.55 8.54 -21.50
N ASN A 540 6.37 9.78 -21.93
CA ASN A 540 6.24 10.13 -23.35
C ASN A 540 7.46 9.70 -24.18
N SER A 541 8.66 9.83 -23.63
CA SER A 541 9.91 9.44 -24.28
C SER A 541 10.00 7.93 -24.51
N GLU A 542 9.60 7.14 -23.51
CA GLU A 542 9.56 5.69 -23.55
C GLU A 542 8.50 5.20 -24.54
N MET A 543 7.31 5.82 -24.54
CA MET A 543 6.25 5.52 -25.50
C MET A 543 6.68 5.82 -26.93
N ASN A 544 7.29 6.99 -27.17
CA ASN A 544 7.80 7.36 -28.50
C ASN A 544 8.86 6.37 -28.99
N ALA A 545 9.74 5.93 -28.11
CA ALA A 545 10.84 5.03 -28.44
C ALA A 545 10.42 3.56 -28.62
N SER A 546 9.26 3.15 -28.12
CA SER A 546 8.74 1.78 -28.22
C SER A 546 7.95 1.55 -29.50
N ASP A 547 7.88 0.30 -30.00
CA ASP A 547 6.99 -0.10 -31.10
C ASP A 547 5.58 -0.46 -30.61
N ALA A 548 5.46 -0.98 -29.35
CA ALA A 548 4.20 -1.16 -28.65
C ALA A 548 4.36 -0.78 -27.19
N PHE A 549 3.29 -0.28 -26.55
CA PHE A 549 3.30 0.11 -25.14
C PHE A 549 2.04 -0.37 -24.46
N VAL A 550 2.22 -1.16 -23.40
CA VAL A 550 1.16 -1.79 -22.61
C VAL A 550 1.30 -1.38 -21.15
N VAL A 551 0.23 -0.88 -20.55
CA VAL A 551 0.13 -0.68 -19.10
C VAL A 551 -0.45 -1.95 -18.49
N ALA A 552 0.29 -2.58 -17.60
CA ALA A 552 -0.13 -3.79 -16.92
C ALA A 552 -0.54 -3.55 -15.45
N TRP A 553 -0.46 -2.31 -15.01
CA TRP A 553 -0.74 -1.92 -13.61
C TRP A 553 0.10 -2.74 -12.62
N LEU A 554 -0.53 -3.30 -11.61
CA LEU A 554 0.07 -4.20 -10.61
C LEU A 554 -0.70 -5.52 -10.66
N PRO A 555 -0.25 -6.50 -11.48
CA PRO A 555 -1.01 -7.72 -11.79
C PRO A 555 -1.06 -8.77 -10.66
N GLY A 556 -0.32 -8.57 -9.56
CA GLY A 556 -0.30 -9.53 -8.46
C GLY A 556 0.51 -10.79 -8.78
N SER A 557 0.09 -11.96 -8.25
CA SER A 557 0.85 -13.22 -8.38
C SER A 557 0.80 -13.87 -9.77
N GLU A 558 -0.07 -13.41 -10.68
CA GLU A 558 -0.34 -14.10 -11.95
C GLU A 558 0.20 -13.33 -13.17
N GLY A 559 1.46 -12.85 -13.11
CA GLY A 559 2.11 -12.10 -14.20
C GLY A 559 2.19 -12.85 -15.52
N ALA A 560 2.17 -14.18 -15.51
CA ALA A 560 2.13 -14.98 -16.74
C ALA A 560 0.92 -14.65 -17.63
N ALA A 561 -0.20 -14.21 -17.06
CA ALA A 561 -1.41 -13.85 -17.82
C ALA A 561 -1.19 -12.65 -18.77
N VAL A 562 -0.21 -11.80 -18.48
CA VAL A 562 0.19 -10.72 -19.40
C VAL A 562 0.61 -11.28 -20.75
N SER A 563 1.38 -12.37 -20.77
CA SER A 563 1.83 -13.01 -22.01
C SER A 563 0.67 -13.58 -22.85
N GLU A 564 -0.44 -13.94 -22.21
CA GLU A 564 -1.62 -14.53 -22.88
C GLU A 564 -2.32 -13.51 -23.79
N VAL A 565 -2.25 -12.23 -23.46
CA VAL A 565 -2.83 -11.16 -24.28
C VAL A 565 -1.84 -10.68 -25.35
N LEU A 566 -0.53 -10.76 -25.11
CA LEU A 566 0.49 -10.30 -26.05
C LEU A 566 0.85 -11.36 -27.12
N LEU A 567 0.58 -12.63 -26.88
CA LEU A 567 0.92 -13.73 -27.79
C LEU A 567 -0.28 -14.18 -28.64
N ALA A 568 -0.01 -14.60 -29.85
CA ALA A 568 -0.98 -15.27 -30.69
C ALA A 568 -1.04 -16.78 -30.41
N ASP A 569 -2.10 -17.45 -30.89
CA ASP A 569 -2.13 -18.90 -31.03
C ASP A 569 -1.21 -19.36 -32.17
N PRO A 570 -0.95 -20.67 -32.33
CA PRO A 570 -0.13 -21.16 -33.44
C PRO A 570 -0.71 -20.89 -34.84
N ALA A 571 -1.97 -20.46 -34.96
CA ALA A 571 -2.63 -20.05 -36.20
C ALA A 571 -2.55 -18.54 -36.44
N ALA A 572 -1.73 -17.83 -35.65
CA ALA A 572 -1.52 -16.37 -35.66
C ALA A 572 -2.78 -15.53 -35.30
N LYS A 573 -3.69 -16.10 -34.51
CA LYS A 573 -4.84 -15.40 -33.98
C LYS A 573 -4.55 -14.99 -32.54
N ALA A 574 -4.93 -13.76 -32.16
CA ALA A 574 -4.85 -13.33 -30.76
C ALA A 574 -5.62 -14.31 -29.85
N LEU A 575 -5.00 -14.73 -28.75
CA LEU A 575 -5.65 -15.55 -27.73
C LEU A 575 -6.73 -14.74 -27.02
N TYR A 576 -6.40 -13.50 -26.65
CA TYR A 576 -7.27 -12.51 -26.02
C TYR A 576 -7.09 -11.16 -26.68
N ASP A 577 -8.07 -10.26 -26.58
CA ASP A 577 -7.94 -8.86 -26.97
C ASP A 577 -7.63 -7.99 -25.75
N PHE A 578 -7.20 -6.75 -25.96
CA PHE A 578 -7.07 -5.74 -24.92
C PHE A 578 -8.43 -5.13 -24.60
N GLU A 579 -9.01 -5.52 -23.48
CA GLU A 579 -10.31 -5.03 -23.01
C GLU A 579 -10.17 -3.81 -22.07
N GLY A 580 -9.05 -3.72 -21.35
CA GLY A 580 -8.80 -2.70 -20.35
C GLY A 580 -8.82 -1.28 -20.91
N ARG A 581 -9.30 -0.35 -20.10
CA ARG A 581 -9.39 1.08 -20.42
C ARG A 581 -8.81 1.90 -19.28
N LEU A 582 -8.17 3.02 -19.57
CA LEU A 582 -7.60 3.90 -18.55
C LEU A 582 -8.69 4.33 -17.55
N PRO A 583 -8.58 4.01 -16.26
CA PRO A 583 -9.55 4.38 -15.24
C PRO A 583 -9.42 5.84 -14.81
N MET A 584 -8.33 6.50 -15.24
CA MET A 584 -8.03 7.91 -15.06
C MET A 584 -7.21 8.43 -16.24
N PRO A 585 -7.18 9.76 -16.48
CA PRO A 585 -6.42 10.33 -17.59
C PRO A 585 -4.93 10.06 -17.49
N TRP A 586 -4.25 9.88 -18.63
CA TRP A 586 -2.80 9.71 -18.69
C TRP A 586 -2.09 11.04 -18.96
N PRO A 587 -1.08 11.45 -18.16
CA PRO A 587 -0.48 12.78 -18.26
C PRO A 587 0.32 12.98 -19.55
N ASN A 588 0.27 14.21 -20.12
CA ASN A 588 1.08 14.62 -21.26
C ASN A 588 2.31 15.44 -20.86
N SER A 589 2.49 15.68 -19.57
CA SER A 589 3.65 16.41 -19.02
C SER A 589 3.96 15.91 -17.62
N ASP A 590 5.14 16.28 -17.12
CA ASP A 590 5.58 16.05 -15.75
C ASP A 590 4.89 16.95 -14.72
N LEU A 591 4.02 17.87 -15.19
CA LEU A 591 3.38 18.89 -14.36
C LEU A 591 2.08 18.45 -13.71
N ASN A 592 1.96 18.98 -12.59
CA ASN A 592 0.92 19.37 -11.63
C ASN A 592 -0.53 19.27 -12.09
N PHE A 593 -1.23 18.37 -11.48
CA PHE A 593 -2.69 18.34 -11.40
C PHE A 593 -3.21 19.31 -10.31
N GLU A 594 -2.64 20.51 -10.20
CA GLU A 594 -2.98 21.48 -9.14
C GLU A 594 -4.42 22.00 -9.19
N ASN A 595 -5.10 21.83 -10.32
CA ASN A 595 -6.50 22.20 -10.48
C ASN A 595 -7.29 21.05 -11.09
N HIS A 596 -8.34 20.62 -10.43
CA HIS A 596 -9.29 19.59 -10.87
C HIS A 596 -10.00 19.88 -12.21
N ASP A 597 -9.64 20.94 -12.89
CA ASP A 597 -10.22 21.44 -14.15
C ASP A 597 -9.19 21.34 -15.28
N LEU A 598 -8.61 20.14 -15.47
CA LEU A 598 -7.66 19.90 -16.55
C LEU A 598 -8.38 19.92 -17.89
N SER A 599 -8.03 20.89 -18.73
CA SER A 599 -8.50 20.93 -20.11
C SER A 599 -8.04 19.66 -20.86
N VAL A 600 -8.85 19.14 -21.77
CA VAL A 600 -8.57 17.91 -22.56
C VAL A 600 -7.21 17.94 -23.27
N SER A 601 -6.60 19.11 -23.44
CA SER A 601 -5.29 19.33 -24.08
C SER A 601 -4.09 18.97 -23.19
N GLU A 602 -4.30 18.71 -21.89
CA GLU A 602 -3.22 18.42 -20.92
C GLU A 602 -2.95 16.93 -20.76
N TYR A 603 -3.79 16.07 -21.37
CA TYR A 603 -3.62 14.62 -21.33
C TYR A 603 -3.01 14.07 -22.61
N ALA A 604 -2.13 13.07 -22.50
CA ALA A 604 -1.71 12.24 -23.63
C ALA A 604 -2.89 11.35 -24.07
N PHE A 605 -3.61 10.80 -23.10
CA PHE A 605 -4.80 9.98 -23.35
C PHE A 605 -5.89 10.30 -22.32
N PRO A 606 -7.14 10.44 -22.76
CA PRO A 606 -8.25 10.65 -21.83
C PRO A 606 -8.58 9.36 -21.06
N ARG A 607 -9.30 9.50 -19.95
CA ARG A 607 -9.96 8.37 -19.30
C ARG A 607 -10.82 7.58 -20.31
N GLY A 608 -10.86 6.26 -20.15
CA GLY A 608 -11.58 5.37 -21.06
C GLY A 608 -10.83 5.04 -22.35
N PHE A 609 -9.63 5.60 -22.55
CA PHE A 609 -8.78 5.24 -23.68
C PHE A 609 -8.16 3.86 -23.51
N GLY A 610 -8.04 3.14 -24.61
CA GLY A 610 -7.37 1.86 -24.75
C GLY A 610 -7.61 1.32 -26.17
N LEU A 611 -6.56 0.83 -26.81
CA LEU A 611 -6.63 0.22 -28.13
C LEU A 611 -7.02 -1.26 -27.99
N GLY A 612 -7.79 -1.78 -28.95
CA GLY A 612 -7.85 -3.23 -29.19
C GLY A 612 -6.70 -3.65 -30.10
N ILE A 613 -6.38 -4.94 -30.12
CA ILE A 613 -5.22 -5.49 -30.87
C ILE A 613 -5.31 -5.24 -32.38
N THR A 614 -6.51 -5.10 -32.90
CA THR A 614 -6.78 -4.80 -34.32
C THR A 614 -6.91 -3.32 -34.63
N SER A 615 -6.77 -2.45 -33.64
CA SER A 615 -6.89 -1.00 -33.82
C SER A 615 -5.74 -0.49 -34.71
N ASN A 616 -6.08 0.24 -35.79
CA ASN A 616 -5.12 0.92 -36.64
C ASN A 616 -5.14 2.41 -36.28
N ALA A 617 -4.40 2.79 -35.26
CA ALA A 617 -4.17 4.21 -34.94
C ALA A 617 -2.74 4.57 -35.34
N ASP A 618 -2.57 5.60 -36.18
CA ASP A 618 -1.25 6.15 -36.45
C ASP A 618 -0.73 6.82 -35.16
N TRP A 619 0.51 6.47 -34.77
CA TRP A 619 1.14 7.08 -33.60
C TRP A 619 1.44 8.56 -33.82
N VAL A 620 0.94 9.39 -32.94
CA VAL A 620 1.30 10.81 -32.89
C VAL A 620 2.39 10.98 -31.85
N THR A 621 3.56 11.44 -32.27
CA THR A 621 4.70 11.69 -31.37
C THR A 621 4.31 12.64 -30.26
N LEU A 622 4.45 12.19 -29.02
CA LEU A 622 4.18 12.97 -27.81
C LEU A 622 5.34 13.92 -27.50
N SER A 623 5.06 15.02 -26.78
CA SER A 623 6.10 15.96 -26.34
C SER A 623 7.03 15.28 -25.33
N GLU A 624 8.34 15.36 -25.57
CA GLU A 624 9.37 14.87 -24.62
C GLU A 624 9.95 16.02 -23.78
N GLN A 625 9.39 17.23 -23.91
CA GLN A 625 9.84 18.38 -23.10
C GLN A 625 9.08 18.40 -21.77
N ALA A 626 9.82 18.29 -20.68
CA ALA A 626 9.30 18.62 -19.37
C ALA A 626 8.84 20.08 -19.35
N ILE A 627 7.62 20.33 -18.87
CA ILE A 627 7.05 21.68 -18.75
C ILE A 627 7.34 22.26 -17.37
N GLY A 628 7.71 21.40 -16.39
CA GLY A 628 8.07 21.78 -15.01
C GLY A 628 9.23 22.75 -14.91
N LYS A 629 9.26 23.48 -13.83
CA LYS A 629 10.37 24.36 -13.45
C LYS A 629 11.69 23.60 -13.53
N LYS A 630 12.81 24.38 -13.83
CA LYS A 630 14.23 23.99 -13.69
C LYS A 630 14.39 22.62 -13.03
N GLN A 631 15.02 21.66 -13.70
CA GLN A 631 15.39 20.38 -13.09
C GLN A 631 15.78 20.64 -11.63
N ASN A 632 14.97 20.15 -10.71
CA ASN A 632 15.38 20.05 -9.33
C ASN A 632 16.58 19.08 -9.35
N LEU A 633 17.74 19.55 -8.97
CA LEU A 633 18.95 18.73 -8.94
C LEU A 633 19.00 17.89 -7.67
N ASP A 634 18.02 18.05 -6.77
CA ASP A 634 17.97 17.32 -5.52
C ASP A 634 17.83 15.82 -5.79
N GLU A 635 18.70 15.05 -5.21
CA GLU A 635 18.70 13.58 -5.26
C GLU A 635 18.31 13.05 -3.88
N TRP A 636 17.07 12.61 -3.76
CA TRP A 636 16.56 12.00 -2.55
C TRP A 636 17.09 10.57 -2.41
N VAL A 637 17.72 10.30 -1.30
CA VAL A 637 18.24 8.97 -0.92
C VAL A 637 17.24 8.26 0.01
N PHE A 638 16.70 9.04 0.95
CA PHE A 638 15.68 8.61 1.89
C PHE A 638 14.70 9.76 2.15
N ASP A 639 13.43 9.55 1.80
CA ASP A 639 12.33 10.45 2.07
C ASP A 639 11.11 9.60 2.43
N LYS A 640 10.75 9.58 3.73
CA LYS A 640 9.77 8.66 4.31
C LYS A 640 10.12 7.16 4.13
N GLY A 641 10.83 6.82 3.08
CA GLY A 641 11.37 5.50 2.73
C GLY A 641 12.62 5.63 1.86
N VAL A 642 13.29 4.52 1.59
CA VAL A 642 14.45 4.49 0.66
C VAL A 642 13.98 4.79 -0.75
N ARG A 643 14.60 5.76 -1.41
CA ARG A 643 14.25 6.18 -2.78
C ARG A 643 15.07 5.43 -3.83
N ASP A 644 14.42 5.05 -4.94
CA ASP A 644 15.13 4.47 -6.09
C ASP A 644 16.16 5.47 -6.64
N PRO A 645 17.36 5.05 -7.01
CA PRO A 645 17.82 3.66 -7.16
C PRO A 645 18.51 3.07 -5.93
N TRP A 646 18.48 3.74 -4.79
CA TRP A 646 19.25 3.40 -3.61
C TRP A 646 18.73 2.16 -2.88
N THR A 647 19.62 1.46 -2.21
CA THR A 647 19.30 0.37 -1.28
C THR A 647 19.99 0.63 0.05
N LEU A 648 19.28 0.46 1.15
CA LEU A 648 19.81 0.62 2.50
C LEU A 648 20.47 -0.67 2.99
N TYR A 649 21.69 -0.55 3.47
CA TYR A 649 22.47 -1.63 4.07
C TYR A 649 22.99 -1.25 5.43
N ILE A 650 23.18 -2.27 6.26
CA ILE A 650 24.04 -2.20 7.45
C ILE A 650 25.13 -3.25 7.34
N GLY A 651 26.24 -3.08 8.05
CA GLY A 651 27.30 -4.07 8.02
C GLY A 651 28.32 -3.88 9.15
N ASP A 652 29.10 -4.92 9.36
CA ASP A 652 30.26 -4.95 10.26
C ASP A 652 31.40 -5.75 9.61
N ASP A 653 32.49 -5.92 10.32
CA ASP A 653 33.69 -6.64 9.81
C ASP A 653 33.47 -8.16 9.61
N PHE A 654 32.30 -8.68 10.02
CA PHE A 654 31.89 -10.07 9.74
C PHE A 654 31.03 -10.15 8.45
N ASP A 655 30.09 -9.23 8.28
CA ASP A 655 29.28 -9.10 7.06
C ASP A 655 29.05 -7.61 6.74
N TRP A 656 29.64 -7.15 5.63
CA TRP A 656 29.60 -5.74 5.25
C TRP A 656 28.30 -5.29 4.60
N SER A 657 27.41 -6.22 4.18
CA SER A 657 26.31 -5.90 3.27
C SER A 657 25.00 -6.59 3.62
N VAL A 658 24.59 -6.52 4.88
CA VAL A 658 23.25 -6.96 5.30
C VAL A 658 22.22 -5.97 4.78
N ARG A 659 21.41 -6.40 3.82
CA ARG A 659 20.31 -5.57 3.28
C ARG A 659 19.27 -5.35 4.35
N VAL A 660 18.83 -4.10 4.52
CA VAL A 660 17.79 -3.75 5.49
C VAL A 660 16.42 -4.13 4.93
N GLY A 661 15.71 -4.95 5.67
CA GLY A 661 14.35 -5.36 5.35
C GLY A 661 13.30 -4.34 5.84
N PRO A 662 12.01 -4.58 5.56
CA PRO A 662 10.92 -3.66 5.91
C PRO A 662 10.82 -3.32 7.41
N ARG A 663 11.25 -4.22 8.29
CA ARG A 663 11.22 -4.02 9.76
C ARG A 663 12.55 -3.62 10.37
N GLY A 664 13.60 -3.53 9.55
CA GLY A 664 14.94 -3.28 9.98
C GLY A 664 15.89 -4.46 9.73
N ALA A 665 17.05 -4.45 10.38
CA ALA A 665 18.05 -5.49 10.27
C ALA A 665 18.99 -5.48 11.48
N VAL A 666 19.70 -6.58 11.69
CA VAL A 666 20.80 -6.71 12.67
C VAL A 666 22.05 -7.11 11.94
N SER A 667 23.19 -6.46 12.20
CA SER A 667 24.47 -6.78 11.57
C SER A 667 24.97 -8.17 11.95
N GLY A 668 25.93 -8.70 11.19
CA GLY A 668 26.44 -10.05 11.35
C GLY A 668 26.96 -10.39 12.75
N ARG A 669 27.57 -9.43 13.46
CA ARG A 669 28.02 -9.55 14.86
C ARG A 669 26.92 -9.18 15.88
N GLY A 670 25.83 -8.54 15.45
CA GLY A 670 24.81 -8.02 16.35
C GLY A 670 25.21 -6.70 17.04
N GLU A 671 26.27 -6.04 16.59
CA GLU A 671 26.74 -4.77 17.16
C GLU A 671 26.07 -3.53 16.54
N LEU A 672 25.26 -3.72 15.50
CA LEU A 672 24.42 -2.69 14.90
C LEU A 672 23.01 -3.24 14.70
N ASN A 673 22.04 -2.56 15.29
CA ASN A 673 20.62 -2.84 15.13
C ASN A 673 19.94 -1.63 14.44
N LEU A 674 19.15 -1.90 13.44
CA LEU A 674 18.32 -0.90 12.77
C LEU A 674 16.87 -1.31 12.82
N SER A 675 16.01 -0.42 13.28
CA SER A 675 14.56 -0.58 13.32
C SER A 675 13.84 0.61 12.69
N VAL A 676 12.59 0.42 12.30
CA VAL A 676 11.72 1.49 11.79
C VAL A 676 11.04 2.20 12.93
N VAL A 677 10.83 3.51 12.80
CA VAL A 677 10.16 4.36 13.78
C VAL A 677 9.40 5.48 13.08
N ASP A 678 8.40 6.03 13.76
CA ASP A 678 7.61 7.14 13.28
C ASP A 678 8.23 8.47 13.70
N ARG A 679 8.24 9.44 12.80
CA ARG A 679 8.60 10.84 13.05
C ARG A 679 7.41 11.77 12.87
N GLU A 680 6.91 11.89 11.64
CA GLU A 680 5.76 12.72 11.25
C GLU A 680 4.63 11.86 10.71
N VAL A 681 4.98 10.81 9.99
CA VAL A 681 4.07 9.79 9.49
C VAL A 681 4.61 8.41 9.83
N GLN A 682 3.82 7.37 9.60
CA GLN A 682 4.18 6.00 9.95
C GLN A 682 5.47 5.55 9.22
N GLU A 683 6.45 5.03 9.99
CA GLU A 683 7.71 4.44 9.52
C GLU A 683 8.60 5.35 8.63
N ASP A 684 8.48 6.68 8.78
CA ASP A 684 9.23 7.66 8.01
C ASP A 684 10.66 7.96 8.55
N ALA A 685 11.09 7.26 9.57
CA ALA A 685 12.45 7.35 10.10
C ALA A 685 13.03 5.97 10.42
N ARG A 686 14.34 5.95 10.65
CA ARG A 686 15.09 4.74 11.03
C ARG A 686 15.83 4.99 12.34
N ARG A 687 15.60 4.12 13.34
CA ARG A 687 16.40 4.10 14.56
C ARG A 687 17.60 3.19 14.36
N VAL A 688 18.78 3.70 14.67
CA VAL A 688 20.07 3.07 14.47
C VAL A 688 20.78 3.00 15.82
N GLU A 689 21.14 1.81 16.26
CA GLU A 689 21.77 1.56 17.55
C GLU A 689 23.08 0.79 17.37
N PHE A 690 24.18 1.48 17.54
CA PHE A 690 25.52 0.90 17.60
C PHE A 690 25.83 0.53 19.05
N THR A 691 26.23 -0.70 19.29
CA THR A 691 26.60 -1.25 20.60
C THR A 691 28.06 -1.69 20.64
N GLY A 692 28.87 -1.21 19.70
CA GLY A 692 30.30 -1.55 19.60
C GLY A 692 31.09 -1.16 20.84
N ASN A 693 32.22 -1.85 21.06
CA ASN A 693 33.11 -1.71 22.20
C ASN A 693 34.44 -1.07 21.85
N GLY A 694 34.58 -0.47 20.66
CA GLY A 694 35.82 0.12 20.15
C GLY A 694 36.72 -0.84 19.33
N GLU A 695 36.33 -2.11 19.18
CA GLU A 695 37.16 -3.11 18.48
C GLU A 695 36.77 -3.34 17.03
N HIS A 696 35.45 -3.34 16.74
CA HIS A 696 34.88 -3.68 15.43
C HIS A 696 34.20 -2.50 14.81
N LEU A 697 34.44 -2.27 13.51
CA LEU A 697 33.75 -1.21 12.76
C LEU A 697 32.36 -1.70 12.32
N SER A 698 31.34 -0.93 12.63
CA SER A 698 30.01 -1.12 12.13
C SER A 698 29.56 0.10 11.32
N GLN A 699 28.70 -0.10 10.31
CA GLN A 699 28.29 0.96 9.37
C GLN A 699 26.85 0.82 8.91
N ILE A 700 26.22 1.97 8.62
CA ILE A 700 24.96 2.09 7.89
C ILE A 700 25.21 2.89 6.62
N TYR A 701 24.66 2.47 5.48
CA TYR A 701 24.89 3.17 4.22
C TYR A 701 23.79 2.91 3.18
N PHE A 702 23.65 3.86 2.26
CA PHE A 702 22.83 3.69 1.07
C PHE A 702 23.75 3.45 -0.13
N GLN A 703 23.43 2.46 -0.95
CA GLN A 703 24.26 2.10 -2.09
C GLN A 703 23.42 1.72 -3.32
N PHE A 704 23.99 2.00 -4.48
CA PHE A 704 23.53 1.55 -5.78
C PHE A 704 24.70 1.00 -6.60
N GLU A 705 24.47 -0.07 -7.37
CA GLU A 705 25.56 -0.72 -8.13
C GLU A 705 26.10 0.18 -9.23
N ASP A 706 25.21 0.87 -9.98
CA ASP A 706 25.62 1.80 -11.04
C ASP A 706 25.86 3.20 -10.46
N PRO A 707 27.03 3.82 -10.73
CA PRO A 707 27.32 5.14 -10.22
C PRO A 707 26.38 6.23 -10.77
N VAL A 708 25.93 7.13 -9.91
CA VAL A 708 25.12 8.30 -10.25
C VAL A 708 26.02 9.51 -10.45
N ASN A 709 25.75 10.28 -11.52
CA ASN A 709 26.49 11.51 -11.81
C ASN A 709 25.87 12.71 -11.09
N MET A 710 26.49 13.14 -10.01
CA MET A 710 26.05 14.28 -9.18
C MET A 710 26.91 15.55 -9.38
N ARG A 711 27.69 15.62 -10.46
CA ARG A 711 28.61 16.74 -10.70
C ARG A 711 27.90 18.08 -10.88
N SER A 712 26.70 18.05 -11.47
CA SER A 712 25.89 19.27 -11.61
C SER A 712 25.49 19.85 -10.26
N LEU A 713 25.16 18.98 -9.31
CA LEU A 713 24.81 19.36 -7.94
C LEU A 713 26.02 19.93 -7.18
N GLU A 714 27.19 19.27 -7.28
CA GLU A 714 28.45 19.80 -6.73
C GLU A 714 28.75 21.20 -7.24
N VAL A 715 28.69 21.40 -8.59
CA VAL A 715 28.96 22.71 -9.24
C VAL A 715 27.94 23.77 -8.80
N ALA A 716 26.71 23.38 -8.53
CA ALA A 716 25.67 24.28 -8.01
C ALA A 716 25.86 24.66 -6.53
N GLY A 717 26.87 24.09 -5.84
CA GLY A 717 27.10 24.31 -4.41
C GLY A 717 26.23 23.44 -3.49
N GLY A 718 25.74 22.32 -4.02
CA GLY A 718 24.87 21.39 -3.27
C GLY A 718 25.54 20.72 -2.08
N ALA A 719 24.72 20.18 -1.19
CA ALA A 719 25.16 19.51 0.03
C ALA A 719 24.38 18.20 0.27
N LEU A 720 25.05 17.23 0.90
CA LEU A 720 24.39 16.11 1.55
C LEU A 720 23.76 16.61 2.84
N SER A 721 22.45 16.50 2.98
CA SER A 721 21.75 16.84 4.21
C SER A 721 20.88 15.69 4.70
N PHE A 722 20.70 15.63 6.01
CA PHE A 722 19.82 14.67 6.67
C PHE A 722 19.34 15.19 8.01
N ASP A 723 18.17 14.72 8.43
CA ASP A 723 17.64 14.99 9.75
C ASP A 723 18.05 13.87 10.70
N ILE A 724 18.56 14.25 11.87
CA ILE A 724 19.02 13.33 12.91
C ILE A 724 18.47 13.71 14.27
N ARG A 725 18.07 12.71 15.06
CA ARG A 725 17.73 12.85 16.48
C ARG A 725 18.60 11.91 17.29
N LEU A 726 19.49 12.48 18.11
CA LEU A 726 20.37 11.69 18.95
C LEU A 726 19.64 11.14 20.16
N LEU A 727 19.79 9.84 20.40
CA LEU A 727 19.29 9.13 21.58
C LEU A 727 20.45 8.82 22.57
N LYS A 728 21.66 8.59 22.03
CA LYS A 728 22.88 8.35 22.80
C LYS A 728 24.05 8.99 22.07
N LYS A 729 24.89 9.73 22.79
CA LYS A 729 26.10 10.38 22.23
C LYS A 729 27.17 9.32 21.87
N PRO A 730 28.03 9.61 20.86
CA PRO A 730 29.10 8.70 20.49
C PRO A 730 30.12 8.54 21.63
N THR A 731 30.65 7.31 21.77
CA THR A 731 31.75 7.01 22.69
C THR A 731 33.09 6.91 21.96
N GLU A 732 33.09 6.70 20.67
CA GLU A 732 34.24 6.60 19.79
C GLU A 732 34.04 7.45 18.54
N LYS A 733 35.07 7.51 17.67
CA LYS A 733 35.09 8.28 16.44
C LYS A 733 33.93 7.86 15.53
N VAL A 734 33.23 8.87 14.96
CA VAL A 734 32.15 8.69 13.99
C VAL A 734 32.57 9.30 12.65
N LEU A 735 32.54 8.49 11.61
CA LEU A 735 32.94 8.87 10.26
C LEU A 735 31.70 9.00 9.37
N LEU A 736 31.55 10.15 8.71
CA LEU A 736 30.62 10.33 7.59
C LEU A 736 31.41 10.20 6.29
N ARG A 737 30.97 9.33 5.40
CA ARG A 737 31.70 8.96 4.18
C ARG A 737 30.79 8.97 2.97
N MET A 738 31.38 9.33 1.82
CA MET A 738 30.78 9.20 0.49
C MET A 738 31.73 8.41 -0.41
N ASP A 739 31.20 7.42 -1.16
CA ASP A 739 32.00 6.58 -2.06
C ASP A 739 31.61 6.79 -3.52
N CYS A 740 32.63 6.65 -4.39
CA CYS A 740 32.52 6.70 -5.85
C CYS A 740 33.07 5.41 -6.49
N GLY A 741 32.89 4.25 -5.79
CA GLY A 741 33.45 2.94 -6.16
C GLY A 741 34.85 2.75 -5.60
N PHE A 742 34.97 1.83 -4.62
CA PHE A 742 36.25 1.58 -3.92
C PHE A 742 37.45 1.43 -4.89
N PRO A 743 38.58 2.11 -4.69
CA PRO A 743 38.99 2.87 -3.50
C PRO A 743 38.64 4.37 -3.53
N CYS A 744 37.83 4.83 -4.48
CA CYS A 744 37.37 6.21 -4.57
C CYS A 744 36.40 6.53 -3.44
N SER A 745 36.83 7.36 -2.46
CA SER A 745 36.00 7.75 -1.33
C SER A 745 36.54 9.00 -0.64
N GLY A 746 35.66 9.73 0.07
CA GLY A 746 36.01 10.82 0.97
C GLY A 746 35.29 10.66 2.30
N GLN A 747 35.97 10.86 3.42
CA GLN A 747 35.37 10.72 4.74
C GLN A 747 35.74 11.87 5.66
N MET A 748 34.82 12.26 6.53
CA MET A 748 34.95 13.32 7.51
C MET A 748 34.69 12.79 8.92
N ASP A 749 35.39 13.30 9.92
CA ASP A 749 35.13 13.07 11.33
C ASP A 749 34.00 14.03 11.80
N ILE A 750 32.87 13.48 12.18
CA ILE A 750 31.71 14.25 12.67
C ILE A 750 31.46 14.03 14.17
N THR A 751 32.41 13.45 14.89
CA THR A 751 32.29 13.11 16.32
C THR A 751 31.99 14.33 17.18
N SER A 752 32.69 15.45 16.96
CA SER A 752 32.49 16.70 17.70
C SER A 752 31.09 17.23 17.50
N ILE A 753 30.60 17.24 16.25
CA ILE A 753 29.27 17.70 15.88
C ILE A 753 28.19 16.92 16.64
N LEU A 754 28.27 15.59 16.59
CA LEU A 754 27.31 14.73 17.29
C LEU A 754 27.45 14.80 18.82
N SER A 755 28.66 15.06 19.34
CA SER A 755 28.89 15.19 20.78
C SER A 755 28.30 16.49 21.34
N GLU A 756 28.25 17.56 20.55
CA GLU A 756 27.68 18.85 20.92
C GLU A 756 26.17 18.93 20.70
N ALA A 757 25.62 18.08 19.81
CA ALA A 757 24.23 18.05 19.49
C ALA A 757 23.33 17.77 20.71
N ALA A 758 22.13 18.35 20.72
CA ALA A 758 21.13 18.11 21.76
C ALA A 758 20.59 16.67 21.67
N LEU A 759 20.30 16.06 22.82
CA LEU A 759 19.64 14.76 22.87
C LEU A 759 18.13 14.94 22.68
N SER A 760 17.52 13.99 21.96
CA SER A 760 16.06 13.86 21.79
C SER A 760 15.38 14.93 20.92
N ASP A 761 16.13 15.87 20.35
CA ASP A 761 15.61 16.87 19.41
C ASP A 761 16.04 16.55 17.98
N TRP A 762 15.15 16.72 17.01
CA TRP A 762 15.49 16.62 15.59
C TRP A 762 16.33 17.82 15.14
N GLN A 763 17.41 17.55 14.44
CA GLN A 763 18.35 18.56 13.91
C GLN A 763 18.66 18.23 12.46
N LYS A 764 18.68 19.22 11.58
CA LYS A 764 19.09 19.04 10.18
C LYS A 764 20.57 19.38 10.06
N LEU A 765 21.36 18.39 9.64
CA LEU A 765 22.80 18.56 9.35
C LEU A 765 23.01 18.64 7.86
N ALA A 766 23.95 19.48 7.39
CA ALA A 766 24.28 19.60 5.97
C ALA A 766 25.80 19.72 5.75
N PHE A 767 26.30 18.91 4.83
CA PHE A 767 27.72 18.77 4.49
C PHE A 767 27.92 19.07 3.01
N PRO A 768 28.65 20.15 2.62
CA PRO A 768 28.85 20.54 1.23
C PRO A 768 29.50 19.42 0.39
N MET A 769 29.00 19.19 -0.80
CA MET A 769 29.55 18.25 -1.77
C MET A 769 31.03 18.58 -2.09
N GLU A 770 31.36 19.85 -2.10
CA GLU A 770 32.74 20.34 -2.30
C GLU A 770 33.70 19.76 -1.27
N CYS A 771 33.28 19.54 0.00
CA CYS A 771 34.15 18.99 1.03
C CYS A 771 34.50 17.52 0.71
N PHE A 772 33.54 16.72 0.25
CA PHE A 772 33.81 15.35 -0.19
C PHE A 772 34.71 15.32 -1.44
N ALA A 773 34.49 16.24 -2.38
CA ALA A 773 35.36 16.36 -3.56
C ALA A 773 36.81 16.71 -3.20
N GLN A 774 37.03 17.61 -2.22
CA GLN A 774 38.38 17.92 -1.71
C GLN A 774 39.03 16.72 -1.03
N LEU A 775 38.23 15.78 -0.46
CA LEU A 775 38.69 14.53 0.13
C LEU A 775 38.89 13.38 -0.89
N GLY A 776 38.63 13.63 -2.18
CA GLY A 776 38.94 12.68 -3.26
C GLY A 776 37.72 12.00 -3.90
N VAL A 777 36.50 12.38 -3.57
CA VAL A 777 35.31 11.85 -4.23
C VAL A 777 35.17 12.40 -5.65
N ASP A 778 34.98 11.51 -6.62
CA ASP A 778 34.57 11.86 -7.98
C ASP A 778 33.05 11.94 -8.04
N SER A 779 32.50 13.15 -7.94
CA SER A 779 31.05 13.38 -7.94
C SER A 779 30.33 12.94 -9.23
N SER A 780 31.07 12.62 -10.30
CA SER A 780 30.48 12.06 -11.52
C SER A 780 30.18 10.56 -11.42
N LYS A 781 30.52 9.91 -10.31
CA LYS A 781 30.45 8.44 -10.14
C LYS A 781 30.04 8.01 -8.72
N VAL A 782 29.21 8.77 -8.05
CA VAL A 782 28.79 8.44 -6.67
C VAL A 782 27.92 7.20 -6.67
N ASN A 783 28.33 6.18 -5.92
CA ASN A 783 27.55 4.95 -5.73
C ASN A 783 27.13 4.72 -4.27
N THR A 784 27.70 5.48 -3.32
CA THR A 784 27.32 5.47 -1.91
C THR A 784 27.30 6.92 -1.41
N PRO A 785 26.14 7.61 -1.51
CA PRO A 785 26.06 9.04 -1.17
C PRO A 785 26.14 9.31 0.33
N PHE A 786 25.75 8.33 1.16
CA PHE A 786 25.77 8.43 2.61
C PHE A 786 26.25 7.11 3.20
N LEU A 787 27.27 7.19 4.04
CA LEU A 787 27.74 6.11 4.90
C LEU A 787 28.16 6.70 6.25
N LEU A 788 27.63 6.14 7.35
CA LEU A 788 28.03 6.49 8.70
C LEU A 788 28.61 5.26 9.40
N ALA A 789 29.80 5.40 9.98
CA ALA A 789 30.53 4.29 10.60
C ALA A 789 31.13 4.68 11.94
N THR A 790 31.12 3.74 12.89
CA THR A 790 31.82 3.87 14.20
C THR A 790 32.20 2.49 14.74
N THR A 791 33.19 2.47 15.66
CA THR A 791 33.52 1.29 16.45
C THR A 791 32.88 1.31 17.84
N GLY A 792 32.30 2.45 18.23
CA GLY A 792 31.76 2.68 19.58
C GLY A 792 30.26 2.60 19.66
N GLU A 793 29.76 2.94 20.85
CA GLU A 793 28.35 3.10 21.09
C GLU A 793 27.85 4.42 20.50
N LEU A 794 26.68 4.40 19.86
CA LEU A 794 25.96 5.55 19.34
C LEU A 794 24.52 5.13 19.11
N ALA A 795 23.53 5.96 19.46
CA ALA A 795 22.16 5.71 19.05
C ALA A 795 21.51 6.98 18.51
N PHE A 796 20.83 6.89 17.39
CA PHE A 796 20.14 8.00 16.76
C PHE A 796 18.96 7.51 15.92
N GLU A 797 18.12 8.45 15.55
CA GLU A 797 17.14 8.29 14.49
C GLU A 797 17.50 9.19 13.32
N ILE A 798 17.25 8.73 12.11
CA ILE A 798 17.57 9.43 10.86
C ILE A 798 16.38 9.45 9.93
N SER A 799 16.17 10.58 9.27
CA SER A 799 15.17 10.81 8.24
C SER A 799 15.68 11.82 7.20
N GLU A 800 14.98 11.99 6.09
CA GLU A 800 15.22 13.02 5.05
C GLU A 800 16.67 13.09 4.55
N VAL A 801 17.25 11.97 4.12
CA VAL A 801 18.61 11.98 3.52
C VAL A 801 18.51 12.42 2.06
N VAL A 802 19.09 13.59 1.74
CA VAL A 802 19.01 14.18 0.41
C VAL A 802 20.32 14.88 0.04
N LEU A 803 20.68 14.81 -1.25
CA LEU A 803 21.69 15.71 -1.82
C LEU A 803 20.94 16.84 -2.52
N ALA A 804 20.98 18.05 -1.99
CA ALA A 804 20.16 19.16 -2.42
C ALA A 804 21.00 20.39 -2.86
N GLU A 805 20.51 21.13 -3.88
CA GLU A 805 21.13 22.39 -4.33
C GLU A 805 21.08 23.45 -3.22
N THR A 806 20.00 23.46 -2.43
CA THR A 806 19.86 24.32 -1.27
C THR A 806 19.33 23.50 -0.08
N PRO A 807 20.15 23.20 0.92
CA PRO A 807 19.78 22.29 2.02
C PRO A 807 18.75 22.88 3.02
N GLY A 808 17.86 23.77 2.59
CA GLY A 808 16.81 24.36 3.41
C GLY A 808 17.34 25.23 4.54
N SER A 809 16.73 25.14 5.74
CA SER A 809 17.12 25.90 6.93
C SER A 809 18.29 25.28 7.71
N ALA A 810 19.06 24.34 7.11
CA ALA A 810 20.17 23.70 7.77
C ALA A 810 21.36 24.67 7.94
N ASP A 811 22.06 24.58 9.06
CA ASP A 811 23.36 25.20 9.21
C ASP A 811 24.37 24.46 8.34
N VAL A 812 24.72 25.05 7.18
CA VAL A 812 25.72 24.49 6.26
C VAL A 812 27.11 24.68 6.87
N MET A 813 27.76 23.59 7.17
CA MET A 813 29.09 23.59 7.77
C MET A 813 30.17 24.00 6.78
N GLY A 814 31.12 24.84 7.18
CA GLY A 814 32.25 25.23 6.33
C GLY A 814 33.27 24.10 6.17
N CYS A 815 33.73 23.82 4.94
CA CYS A 815 34.77 22.79 4.71
C CYS A 815 36.04 22.99 5.53
N GLY A 816 36.39 24.24 5.85
CA GLY A 816 37.59 24.52 6.68
C GLY A 816 37.54 23.98 8.11
N GLU A 817 36.33 23.92 8.69
CA GLU A 817 36.10 23.34 10.02
C GLU A 817 36.05 21.81 9.94
N LEU A 818 35.37 21.28 8.92
CA LEU A 818 35.20 19.83 8.69
C LEU A 818 36.50 19.10 8.30
N LEU A 819 37.42 19.80 7.63
CA LEU A 819 38.69 19.25 7.16
C LEU A 819 39.84 19.45 8.14
N ALA A 820 39.68 20.21 9.20
CA ALA A 820 40.70 20.46 10.20
C ALA A 820 41.03 19.22 11.05
N ASP A 821 40.09 18.28 11.16
CA ASP A 821 40.16 17.03 11.93
C ASP A 821 40.14 15.76 11.04
N ALA A 822 40.22 15.91 9.70
CA ALA A 822 40.13 14.79 8.74
C ALA A 822 41.45 14.02 8.56
#